data_0b0374cb517085b0e4cabe4825a27f73
#
_entry.id   0b0374cb517085b0e4cabe4825a27f73
#
_cell.length_a   1.000
_cell.length_b   1.000
_cell.length_c   1.000
_cell.angle_alpha   90.00
_cell.angle_beta   90.00
_cell.angle_gamma   90.00
#
_symmetry.space_group_name_H-M   'P 1'
#
loop_
_entity.id
_entity.type
_entity.pdbx_description
1 polymer ?
#
loop_
_entity_poly.entity_id
_entity_poly.type
_entity_poly.pdbx_seq_one_letter_code
_entity_poly.pdbx_strand_id
1 'polypeptide(L)'
;MLRTPYLTILLTAGMLGFASVPTKAAILIEGQVQAGGGAVANSTVTLWGASSGEPRQLAQARTNGDGRFEINSQDTPSGEVILYLIAKGGEPAVNKSSGDNPAIALLSVLGNTPPAKVVINEMTTVASVWTNAQFIDGTAIKGHSLGLKIAAGNVPSFVDLQTGGWGSTIQDPLNSVQTPTMANFATLADLLSGCATRVKADACDRLFAAATPPKGNTPTDTLTVAQSIARYPWYRPEQLFKLLGEFYSIPANKTMRAVPFMPYLNFPPSAWVLPLKFDGGGYRAGGKAMFDSEGSLWVGDNFTVGWQGQDALWQGNATKFAANGHPLSPITTGFAGGGMQGGTFGAAVDANDNAWLASYGGKSITVFDKNGKPLSPPEGITFNGQLGLMQGIIVVPNGDVWALGISKDQLLHFPKGDLNKGRIVCEGRDVEPCKSFLGPFHLGIDQQDRIWVTNGFGGHVTRFPASDPSKAEKFSTGWSGSGLGIDSQGNVWVTNRLGSSMRGELVVGDMILTLKTGGNADEVLTRAMFKQRGGDGSVTLLRPDGTEYPGSPFKGGGLPGPWAATIDGNDNVWISNFAAANSPIVQLCGTRTENCPPGMKTGDQISPPGGYVGGGLQMQTDLAIGPAGDVWVMNNWQDIDSCFGVPDEVISTRCGGQGVTIFFGMAKPVRAQQIGPARKYE
;
A
#
# COMPACT_ATOMS: atom_id res chain seq x y z
N MET A 1 1.57 -77.50 58.77
CA MET A 1 1.30 -76.69 57.58
C MET A 1 1.73 -75.28 57.91
N LEU A 2 3.00 -74.97 57.64
CA LEU A 2 3.62 -73.67 57.93
C LEU A 2 3.60 -72.78 56.70
N ARG A 3 3.04 -71.57 56.83
CA ARG A 3 3.09 -70.52 55.81
C ARG A 3 4.24 -69.55 56.21
N THR A 4 5.20 -69.40 55.28
CA THR A 4 6.30 -68.40 55.36
C THR A 4 5.83 -67.11 54.66
N PRO A 5 6.02 -65.89 55.18
CA PRO A 5 5.79 -64.68 54.49
C PRO A 5 7.06 -64.22 53.72
N TYR A 6 6.89 -63.86 52.42
CA TYR A 6 7.88 -63.18 51.65
C TYR A 6 7.90 -61.70 51.91
N LEU A 7 9.07 -61.20 52.25
CA LEU A 7 9.34 -59.75 52.45
C LEU A 7 9.73 -59.14 51.07
N THR A 8 8.88 -58.27 50.52
CA THR A 8 9.18 -57.56 49.28
C THR A 8 9.79 -56.21 49.62
N ILE A 9 11.10 -56.04 49.27
CA ILE A 9 11.81 -54.78 49.37
C ILE A 9 11.50 -53.95 48.12
N LEU A 10 10.81 -52.82 48.24
CA LEU A 10 10.65 -51.82 47.17
C LEU A 10 11.90 -50.92 47.12
N LEU A 11 12.70 -51.08 46.06
CA LEU A 11 13.70 -50.08 45.66
C LEU A 11 13.02 -48.93 44.93
N THR A 12 12.92 -47.76 45.56
CA THR A 12 12.55 -46.52 44.88
C THR A 12 13.78 -45.94 44.21
N ALA A 13 13.88 -46.14 42.86
CA ALA A 13 14.82 -45.44 42.04
C ALA A 13 14.36 -43.99 41.82
N GLY A 14 15.00 -43.03 42.46
CA GLY A 14 14.81 -41.61 42.22
C GLY A 14 15.31 -41.25 40.82
N MET A 15 14.44 -41.04 39.87
CA MET A 15 14.76 -40.37 38.60
C MET A 15 14.99 -38.87 38.88
N LEU A 16 16.22 -38.45 38.93
CA LEU A 16 16.63 -37.05 38.74
C LEU A 16 16.31 -36.65 37.28
N GLY A 17 15.14 -36.07 37.08
CA GLY A 17 14.80 -35.43 35.80
C GLY A 17 15.68 -34.19 35.61
N PHE A 18 16.72 -34.31 34.80
CA PHE A 18 17.39 -33.14 34.24
C PHE A 18 16.38 -32.44 33.34
N ALA A 19 15.79 -31.34 33.83
CA ALA A 19 15.10 -30.40 32.96
C ALA A 19 16.14 -29.85 32.00
N SER A 20 16.14 -30.30 30.75
CA SER A 20 16.89 -29.69 29.66
C SER A 20 16.31 -28.28 29.47
N VAL A 21 17.02 -27.27 29.98
CA VAL A 21 16.77 -25.88 29.58
C VAL A 21 16.98 -25.84 28.05
N PRO A 22 15.99 -25.44 27.26
CA PRO A 22 16.18 -25.32 25.81
C PRO A 22 17.29 -24.30 25.58
N THR A 23 18.47 -24.76 25.20
CA THR A 23 19.54 -23.89 24.70
C THR A 23 19.02 -23.24 23.43
N LYS A 24 18.77 -21.93 23.50
CA LYS A 24 18.46 -21.14 22.29
C LYS A 24 19.62 -21.33 21.34
N ALA A 25 19.31 -21.70 20.08
CA ALA A 25 20.33 -21.90 19.06
C ALA A 25 21.03 -20.57 18.76
N ALA A 26 22.37 -20.57 18.72
CA ALA A 26 23.15 -19.38 18.37
C ALA A 26 22.82 -18.95 16.92
N ILE A 27 22.83 -17.64 16.67
CA ILE A 27 22.71 -17.10 15.31
C ILE A 27 24.09 -17.17 14.66
N LEU A 28 24.22 -17.96 13.61
CA LEU A 28 25.42 -18.04 12.77
C LEU A 28 25.08 -17.53 11.36
N ILE A 29 25.77 -16.49 10.91
CA ILE A 29 25.60 -15.90 9.58
C ILE A 29 26.98 -15.80 8.92
N GLU A 30 27.15 -16.48 7.80
CA GLU A 30 28.27 -16.27 6.89
C GLU A 30 27.87 -15.25 5.82
N GLY A 31 28.80 -14.41 5.37
CA GLY A 31 28.45 -13.45 4.33
C GLY A 31 29.62 -12.83 3.61
N GLN A 32 29.26 -11.95 2.67
CA GLN A 32 30.21 -11.16 1.90
C GLN A 32 29.71 -9.72 1.73
N VAL A 33 30.60 -8.77 1.91
CA VAL A 33 30.36 -7.35 1.58
C VAL A 33 30.91 -7.09 0.19
N GLN A 34 30.09 -6.47 -0.67
CA GLN A 34 30.45 -6.12 -2.04
C GLN A 34 30.13 -4.66 -2.33
N ALA A 35 30.93 -4.04 -3.21
CA ALA A 35 30.65 -2.73 -3.79
C ALA A 35 31.00 -2.75 -5.28
N GLY A 36 30.06 -2.31 -6.13
CA GLY A 36 30.22 -2.38 -7.58
C GLY A 36 30.47 -3.80 -8.11
N GLY A 37 29.92 -4.83 -7.44
CA GLY A 37 30.14 -6.23 -7.74
C GLY A 37 31.46 -6.81 -7.24
N GLY A 38 32.38 -6.00 -6.68
CA GLY A 38 33.65 -6.44 -6.12
C GLY A 38 33.62 -6.57 -4.60
N ALA A 39 34.49 -7.40 -4.02
CA ALA A 39 34.64 -7.57 -2.58
C ALA A 39 35.04 -6.26 -1.88
N VAL A 40 34.61 -6.06 -0.63
CA VAL A 40 35.06 -4.96 0.24
C VAL A 40 35.82 -5.55 1.42
N ALA A 41 37.14 -5.40 1.40
CA ALA A 41 38.00 -5.83 2.50
C ALA A 41 37.96 -4.87 3.68
N ASN A 42 38.26 -5.35 4.87
CA ASN A 42 38.39 -4.53 6.09
C ASN A 42 37.11 -3.77 6.49
N SER A 43 35.93 -4.10 5.96
CA SER A 43 34.66 -3.50 6.37
C SER A 43 34.21 -4.04 7.74
N THR A 44 33.69 -3.16 8.59
CA THR A 44 33.10 -3.54 9.89
C THR A 44 31.62 -3.91 9.68
N VAL A 45 31.28 -5.17 9.93
CA VAL A 45 29.90 -5.69 9.80
C VAL A 45 29.30 -5.87 11.20
N THR A 46 28.19 -5.22 11.45
CA THR A 46 27.48 -5.29 12.75
C THR A 46 26.10 -5.89 12.57
N LEU A 47 25.76 -6.89 13.39
CA LEU A 47 24.43 -7.48 13.48
C LEU A 47 23.63 -6.74 14.56
N TRP A 48 22.43 -6.31 14.17
CA TRP A 48 21.50 -5.57 15.00
C TRP A 48 20.16 -6.30 15.13
N GLY A 49 19.47 -6.08 16.25
CA GLY A 49 18.06 -6.46 16.46
C GLY A 49 17.18 -5.23 16.59
N ALA A 50 16.19 -5.09 15.69
CA ALA A 50 15.19 -4.03 15.68
C ALA A 50 13.92 -4.47 16.41
N SER A 51 13.32 -3.55 17.17
CA SER A 51 12.03 -3.71 17.86
C SER A 51 11.34 -2.35 18.01
N SER A 52 10.34 -2.25 18.88
CA SER A 52 9.70 -0.95 19.19
C SER A 52 10.61 0.03 19.95
N GLY A 53 11.64 -0.47 20.62
CA GLY A 53 12.66 0.34 21.30
C GLY A 53 13.89 0.60 20.44
N GLU A 54 14.94 1.16 21.06
CA GLU A 54 16.22 1.35 20.39
C GLU A 54 16.82 0.00 19.94
N PRO A 55 17.42 -0.05 18.74
CA PRO A 55 18.00 -1.27 18.23
C PRO A 55 19.19 -1.71 19.07
N ARG A 56 19.31 -3.02 19.26
CA ARG A 56 20.37 -3.61 20.07
C ARG A 56 21.44 -4.24 19.17
N GLN A 57 22.71 -3.88 19.42
CA GLN A 57 23.83 -4.56 18.78
C GLN A 57 23.95 -5.97 19.37
N LEU A 58 23.98 -6.99 18.51
CA LEU A 58 24.05 -8.40 18.90
C LEU A 58 25.44 -9.00 18.71
N ALA A 59 26.12 -8.64 17.61
CA ALA A 59 27.47 -9.11 17.31
C ALA A 59 28.14 -8.20 16.28
N GLN A 60 29.45 -8.36 16.12
CA GLN A 60 30.26 -7.61 15.14
C GLN A 60 31.39 -8.49 14.59
N ALA A 61 31.72 -8.32 13.33
CA ALA A 61 32.82 -8.95 12.65
C ALA A 61 33.51 -7.96 11.69
N ARG A 62 34.65 -8.38 11.13
CA ARG A 62 35.37 -7.62 10.10
C ARG A 62 35.58 -8.48 8.88
N THR A 63 35.43 -7.92 7.68
CA THR A 63 35.65 -8.66 6.46
C THR A 63 37.14 -8.92 6.21
N ASN A 64 37.44 -10.11 5.65
CA ASN A 64 38.78 -10.44 5.17
C ASN A 64 39.08 -9.82 3.78
N GLY A 65 40.22 -10.18 3.19
CA GLY A 65 40.65 -9.67 1.88
C GLY A 65 39.67 -9.97 0.71
N ASP A 66 38.85 -11.03 0.85
CA ASP A 66 37.82 -11.41 -0.10
C ASP A 66 36.43 -10.85 0.25
N GLY A 67 36.36 -9.91 1.20
CA GLY A 67 35.10 -9.32 1.65
C GLY A 67 34.23 -10.25 2.50
N ARG A 68 34.72 -11.43 2.89
CA ARG A 68 33.95 -12.43 3.64
C ARG A 68 33.99 -12.15 5.13
N PHE A 69 32.88 -12.43 5.81
CA PHE A 69 32.72 -12.35 7.26
C PHE A 69 31.96 -13.55 7.81
N GLU A 70 32.12 -13.80 9.09
CA GLU A 70 31.30 -14.72 9.88
C GLU A 70 30.88 -14.01 11.16
N ILE A 71 29.59 -14.03 11.45
CA ILE A 71 29.01 -13.47 12.68
C ILE A 71 28.37 -14.61 13.46
N ASN A 72 28.79 -14.75 14.72
CA ASN A 72 28.21 -15.66 15.68
C ASN A 72 27.67 -14.86 16.89
N SER A 73 26.37 -14.97 17.14
CA SER A 73 25.73 -14.35 18.30
C SER A 73 25.10 -15.43 19.17
N GLN A 74 25.50 -15.46 20.43
CA GLN A 74 24.86 -16.29 21.46
C GLN A 74 23.54 -15.70 21.96
N ASP A 75 23.30 -14.43 21.61
CA ASP A 75 22.07 -13.72 21.95
C ASP A 75 21.04 -13.94 20.86
N THR A 76 20.04 -14.78 21.16
CA THR A 76 18.92 -15.08 20.28
C THR A 76 17.70 -14.31 20.76
N PRO A 77 17.36 -13.18 20.12
CA PRO A 77 16.19 -12.40 20.48
C PRO A 77 14.89 -13.18 20.24
N SER A 78 13.78 -12.69 20.80
CA SER A 78 12.45 -13.25 20.57
C SER A 78 12.11 -13.21 19.06
N GLY A 79 11.20 -14.07 18.59
CA GLY A 79 10.79 -14.12 17.18
C GLY A 79 10.11 -12.86 16.63
N GLU A 80 9.88 -11.84 17.48
CA GLU A 80 9.35 -10.53 17.05
C GLU A 80 10.44 -9.52 16.68
N VAL A 81 11.71 -9.81 17.02
CA VAL A 81 12.83 -8.94 16.69
C VAL A 81 13.26 -9.16 15.25
N ILE A 82 13.37 -8.08 14.49
CA ILE A 82 13.88 -8.09 13.12
C ILE A 82 15.40 -7.90 13.13
N LEU A 83 16.10 -8.83 12.50
CA LEU A 83 17.54 -8.80 12.37
C LEU A 83 17.96 -8.03 11.13
N TYR A 84 19.05 -7.26 11.24
CA TYR A 84 19.65 -6.58 10.10
C TYR A 84 21.17 -6.41 10.28
N LEU A 85 21.87 -6.33 9.15
CA LEU A 85 23.32 -6.15 9.07
C LEU A 85 23.66 -4.78 8.48
N ILE A 86 24.64 -4.11 9.08
CA ILE A 86 25.23 -2.90 8.50
C ILE A 86 26.73 -3.13 8.33
N ALA A 87 27.22 -2.90 7.12
CA ALA A 87 28.64 -2.91 6.78
C ALA A 87 29.14 -1.47 6.63
N LYS A 88 30.19 -1.07 7.37
CA LYS A 88 30.76 0.28 7.35
C LYS A 88 32.23 0.31 6.96
N GLY A 89 32.60 1.29 6.12
CA GLY A 89 33.98 1.48 5.65
C GLY A 89 34.51 0.29 4.85
N GLY A 90 35.79 0.26 4.64
CA GLY A 90 36.53 -0.82 3.98
C GLY A 90 37.08 -0.44 2.60
N GLU A 91 37.81 -1.37 2.02
CA GLU A 91 38.60 -1.20 0.79
C GLU A 91 37.92 -1.96 -0.35
N PRO A 92 37.24 -1.26 -1.31
CA PRO A 92 36.61 -1.92 -2.45
C PRO A 92 37.66 -2.49 -3.42
N ALA A 93 37.54 -3.77 -3.77
CA ALA A 93 38.43 -4.44 -4.69
C ALA A 93 38.42 -3.84 -6.10
N VAL A 94 37.31 -3.22 -6.51
CA VAL A 94 37.15 -2.52 -7.80
C VAL A 94 38.09 -1.33 -7.92
N ASN A 95 38.50 -0.69 -6.80
CA ASN A 95 39.41 0.45 -6.78
C ASN A 95 40.33 0.39 -5.55
N LYS A 96 41.14 -0.67 -5.47
CA LYS A 96 42.08 -0.89 -4.35
C LYS A 96 43.04 0.26 -4.09
N SER A 97 43.43 1.00 -5.13
CA SER A 97 44.40 2.13 -5.00
C SER A 97 43.82 3.30 -4.19
N SER A 98 42.51 3.36 -3.98
CA SER A 98 41.82 4.41 -3.22
C SER A 98 41.81 4.17 -1.71
N GLY A 99 42.24 3.00 -1.23
CA GLY A 99 42.27 2.62 0.18
C GLY A 99 40.89 2.56 0.82
N ASP A 100 40.85 2.70 2.14
CA ASP A 100 39.61 2.69 2.94
C ASP A 100 38.67 3.82 2.52
N ASN A 101 37.37 3.48 2.36
CA ASN A 101 36.33 4.44 2.04
C ASN A 101 35.30 4.55 3.20
N PRO A 102 35.47 5.53 4.10
CA PRO A 102 34.55 5.71 5.24
C PRO A 102 33.11 6.09 4.85
N ALA A 103 32.88 6.51 3.60
CA ALA A 103 31.54 6.81 3.06
C ALA A 103 30.71 5.56 2.75
N ILE A 104 31.33 4.36 2.79
CA ILE A 104 30.58 3.11 2.65
C ILE A 104 29.77 2.87 3.92
N ALA A 105 28.46 2.77 3.76
CA ALA A 105 27.53 2.20 4.71
C ALA A 105 26.46 1.44 3.93
N LEU A 106 26.45 0.10 4.04
CA LEU A 106 25.58 -0.78 3.30
C LEU A 106 24.71 -1.57 4.27
N LEU A 107 23.47 -1.83 3.88
CA LEU A 107 22.43 -2.44 4.73
C LEU A 107 21.87 -3.71 4.10
N SER A 108 21.56 -4.71 4.93
CA SER A 108 20.73 -5.86 4.59
C SER A 108 19.79 -6.18 5.73
N VAL A 109 18.48 -6.01 5.54
CA VAL A 109 17.44 -6.38 6.50
C VAL A 109 17.05 -7.83 6.26
N LEU A 110 17.19 -8.67 7.30
CA LEU A 110 17.13 -10.13 7.20
C LEU A 110 15.78 -10.72 7.65
N GLY A 111 14.98 -9.94 8.37
CA GLY A 111 13.78 -10.46 9.01
C GLY A 111 14.06 -11.15 10.36
N ASN A 112 13.09 -11.91 10.86
CA ASN A 112 13.20 -12.64 12.13
C ASN A 112 13.84 -14.04 11.98
N THR A 113 13.98 -14.55 10.75
CA THR A 113 14.62 -15.82 10.42
C THR A 113 15.69 -15.55 9.37
N PRO A 114 16.94 -15.19 9.79
CA PRO A 114 17.97 -14.81 8.84
C PRO A 114 18.43 -16.01 8.02
N PRO A 115 18.75 -15.82 6.73
CA PRO A 115 19.41 -16.85 5.96
C PRO A 115 20.83 -17.11 6.49
N ALA A 116 21.33 -18.35 6.36
CA ALA A 116 22.67 -18.72 6.81
C ALA A 116 23.78 -18.01 6.00
N LYS A 117 23.50 -17.60 4.78
CA LYS A 117 24.42 -16.87 3.90
C LYS A 117 23.79 -15.54 3.47
N VAL A 118 24.55 -14.44 3.51
CA VAL A 118 24.08 -13.10 3.19
C VAL A 118 25.13 -12.35 2.38
N VAL A 119 24.66 -11.67 1.33
CA VAL A 119 25.45 -10.62 0.65
C VAL A 119 24.94 -9.25 1.11
N ILE A 120 25.86 -8.36 1.43
CA ILE A 120 25.57 -6.95 1.74
C ILE A 120 26.17 -6.09 0.62
N ASN A 121 25.33 -5.41 -0.16
CA ASN A 121 25.74 -4.59 -1.27
C ASN A 121 24.77 -3.42 -1.51
N GLU A 122 24.94 -2.68 -2.61
CA GLU A 122 24.08 -1.56 -2.97
C GLU A 122 22.64 -2.01 -3.23
N MET A 123 22.43 -3.17 -3.86
CA MET A 123 21.09 -3.70 -4.13
C MET A 123 20.36 -4.06 -2.83
N THR A 124 21.02 -4.76 -1.90
CA THR A 124 20.41 -5.06 -0.59
C THR A 124 20.14 -3.78 0.19
N THR A 125 20.97 -2.76 0.03
CA THR A 125 20.80 -1.44 0.67
C THR A 125 19.56 -0.73 0.13
N VAL A 126 19.40 -0.63 -1.20
CA VAL A 126 18.23 -0.01 -1.82
C VAL A 126 16.95 -0.75 -1.40
N ALA A 127 16.92 -2.08 -1.53
CA ALA A 127 15.76 -2.88 -1.12
C ALA A 127 15.38 -2.66 0.35
N SER A 128 16.36 -2.78 1.25
CA SER A 128 16.15 -2.63 2.69
C SER A 128 15.71 -1.22 3.08
N VAL A 129 16.27 -0.18 2.45
CA VAL A 129 15.93 1.21 2.78
C VAL A 129 14.53 1.56 2.30
N TRP A 130 14.15 1.23 1.06
CA TRP A 130 12.81 1.58 0.53
C TRP A 130 11.70 0.86 1.31
N THR A 131 11.86 -0.43 1.58
CA THR A 131 10.85 -1.18 2.35
C THR A 131 10.77 -0.75 3.82
N ASN A 132 11.87 -0.27 4.42
CA ASN A 132 11.92 0.17 5.81
C ASN A 132 11.99 1.70 5.97
N ALA A 133 11.67 2.49 4.93
CA ALA A 133 11.85 3.95 4.93
C ALA A 133 11.15 4.67 6.09
N GLN A 134 10.07 4.11 6.61
CA GLN A 134 9.31 4.66 7.74
C GLN A 134 9.88 4.29 9.12
N PHE A 135 10.81 3.35 9.19
CA PHE A 135 11.35 2.78 10.43
C PHE A 135 12.85 3.02 10.63
N ILE A 136 13.56 3.41 9.56
CA ILE A 136 15.02 3.59 9.60
C ILE A 136 15.39 5.06 9.79
N ASP A 137 16.37 5.31 10.68
CA ASP A 137 17.01 6.62 10.85
C ASP A 137 18.50 6.44 11.15
N GLY A 138 19.35 6.90 10.22
CA GLY A 138 20.79 6.60 10.27
C GLY A 138 21.02 5.08 10.25
N THR A 139 21.54 4.53 11.33
CA THR A 139 21.75 3.08 11.48
C THR A 139 20.68 2.39 12.33
N ALA A 140 19.74 3.14 12.87
CA ALA A 140 18.71 2.62 13.75
C ALA A 140 17.45 2.26 12.97
N ILE A 141 17.01 0.99 13.12
CA ILE A 141 15.69 0.53 12.65
C ILE A 141 14.84 0.25 13.88
N LYS A 142 13.71 0.94 14.02
CA LYS A 142 12.76 0.77 15.14
C LYS A 142 11.32 1.09 14.71
N GLY A 143 10.36 0.40 15.33
CA GLY A 143 8.94 0.60 15.07
C GLY A 143 8.09 -0.51 15.67
N HIS A 144 6.78 -0.44 15.47
CA HIS A 144 5.89 -1.50 15.95
C HIS A 144 6.13 -2.83 15.22
N SER A 145 5.95 -3.94 15.93
CA SER A 145 6.32 -5.29 15.50
C SER A 145 5.72 -5.67 14.13
N LEU A 146 4.42 -5.43 13.90
CA LEU A 146 3.76 -5.78 12.65
C LEU A 146 4.37 -5.04 11.45
N GLY A 147 4.58 -3.72 11.58
CA GLY A 147 5.16 -2.92 10.50
C GLY A 147 6.59 -3.34 10.16
N LEU A 148 7.43 -3.57 11.18
CA LEU A 148 8.80 -4.06 10.99
C LEU A 148 8.83 -5.43 10.31
N LYS A 149 7.94 -6.35 10.72
CA LYS A 149 7.82 -7.69 10.12
C LYS A 149 7.44 -7.60 8.63
N ILE A 150 6.45 -6.76 8.30
CA ILE A 150 6.00 -6.56 6.91
C ILE A 150 7.12 -5.91 6.08
N ALA A 151 7.71 -4.83 6.56
CA ALA A 151 8.79 -4.12 5.87
C ALA A 151 9.98 -5.05 5.56
N ALA A 152 10.40 -5.86 6.52
CA ALA A 152 11.45 -6.87 6.34
C ALA A 152 11.02 -7.98 5.38
N GLY A 153 9.77 -8.42 5.45
CA GLY A 153 9.18 -9.43 4.56
C GLY A 153 9.08 -8.98 3.10
N ASN A 154 9.11 -7.68 2.83
CA ASN A 154 9.07 -7.11 1.49
C ASN A 154 10.45 -7.01 0.81
N VAL A 155 11.56 -7.10 1.55
CA VAL A 155 12.93 -7.02 1.00
C VAL A 155 13.18 -8.08 -0.08
N PRO A 156 12.80 -9.36 0.11
CA PRO A 156 13.00 -10.40 -0.90
C PRO A 156 12.24 -10.18 -2.22
N SER A 157 11.24 -9.31 -2.25
CA SER A 157 10.57 -8.94 -3.50
C SER A 157 11.49 -8.23 -4.48
N PHE A 158 12.52 -7.53 -3.98
CA PHE A 158 13.49 -6.78 -4.76
C PHE A 158 14.83 -7.49 -4.93
N VAL A 159 15.32 -8.16 -3.89
CA VAL A 159 16.67 -8.71 -3.84
C VAL A 159 16.72 -10.10 -3.22
N ASP A 160 17.52 -10.99 -3.78
CA ASP A 160 17.89 -12.23 -3.14
C ASP A 160 19.03 -11.96 -2.14
N LEU A 161 18.74 -12.13 -0.86
CA LEU A 161 19.69 -11.86 0.21
C LEU A 161 20.93 -12.76 0.21
N GLN A 162 20.83 -13.97 -0.37
CA GLN A 162 21.95 -14.93 -0.39
C GLN A 162 22.95 -14.58 -1.48
N THR A 163 22.50 -14.08 -2.60
CA THR A 163 23.34 -13.75 -3.76
C THR A 163 23.62 -12.27 -3.89
N GLY A 164 22.81 -11.39 -3.27
CA GLY A 164 22.83 -9.94 -3.45
C GLY A 164 22.32 -9.52 -4.83
N GLY A 165 21.75 -10.45 -5.60
CA GLY A 165 21.17 -10.21 -6.92
C GLY A 165 19.67 -9.94 -6.88
N TRP A 166 19.01 -10.07 -8.04
CA TRP A 166 17.61 -9.76 -8.20
C TRP A 166 16.68 -10.73 -7.44
N GLY A 167 15.68 -10.19 -6.76
CA GLY A 167 14.56 -10.94 -6.19
C GLY A 167 13.60 -11.45 -7.27
N SER A 168 12.80 -12.45 -6.93
CA SER A 168 11.90 -13.08 -7.91
C SER A 168 10.76 -12.17 -8.37
N THR A 169 10.17 -11.36 -7.46
CA THR A 169 9.02 -10.52 -7.77
C THR A 169 9.39 -9.38 -8.73
N ILE A 170 10.52 -8.70 -8.52
CA ILE A 170 10.94 -7.63 -9.42
C ILE A 170 11.31 -8.16 -10.82
N GLN A 171 11.70 -9.43 -10.91
CA GLN A 171 12.00 -10.11 -12.19
C GLN A 171 10.75 -10.64 -12.90
N ASP A 172 9.61 -10.74 -12.20
CA ASP A 172 8.35 -11.13 -12.83
C ASP A 172 8.05 -10.21 -14.03
N PRO A 173 7.57 -10.74 -15.18
CA PRO A 173 7.23 -9.94 -16.36
C PRO A 173 6.29 -8.76 -16.09
N LEU A 174 5.40 -8.87 -15.10
CA LEU A 174 4.54 -7.74 -14.68
C LEU A 174 5.36 -6.54 -14.20
N ASN A 175 6.55 -6.79 -13.63
CA ASN A 175 7.41 -5.76 -13.07
C ASN A 175 8.61 -5.43 -13.95
N SER A 176 9.28 -6.46 -14.51
CA SER A 176 10.52 -6.27 -15.26
C SER A 176 10.33 -5.79 -16.70
N VAL A 177 9.18 -6.12 -17.32
CA VAL A 177 8.91 -5.79 -18.73
C VAL A 177 7.89 -4.66 -18.85
N GLN A 178 6.88 -4.63 -17.99
CA GLN A 178 5.77 -3.68 -18.10
C GLN A 178 6.00 -2.37 -17.35
N THR A 179 7.04 -2.30 -16.50
CA THR A 179 7.31 -1.12 -15.67
C THR A 179 8.79 -0.76 -15.65
N PRO A 180 9.16 0.52 -15.37
CA PRO A 180 10.56 0.93 -15.23
C PRO A 180 11.15 0.61 -13.85
N THR A 181 10.45 -0.10 -12.95
CA THR A 181 10.87 -0.28 -11.55
C THR A 181 12.24 -0.94 -11.44
N MET A 182 12.50 -1.96 -12.25
CA MET A 182 13.79 -2.65 -12.26
C MET A 182 14.95 -1.71 -12.66
N ALA A 183 14.72 -0.85 -13.67
CA ALA A 183 15.71 0.15 -14.09
C ALA A 183 15.89 1.28 -13.07
N ASN A 184 14.80 1.72 -12.40
CA ASN A 184 14.87 2.65 -11.27
C ASN A 184 15.74 2.10 -10.14
N PHE A 185 15.47 0.86 -9.75
CA PHE A 185 16.19 0.17 -8.69
C PHE A 185 17.69 0.02 -9.00
N ALA A 186 18.04 -0.48 -10.20
CA ALA A 186 19.43 -0.63 -10.60
C ALA A 186 20.16 0.73 -10.68
N THR A 187 19.51 1.77 -11.21
CA THR A 187 20.09 3.11 -11.26
C THR A 187 20.43 3.66 -9.88
N LEU A 188 19.53 3.45 -8.89
CA LEU A 188 19.81 3.81 -7.50
C LEU A 188 21.03 3.05 -6.94
N ALA A 189 21.12 1.75 -7.19
CA ALA A 189 22.27 0.94 -6.80
C ALA A 189 23.56 1.41 -7.49
N ASP A 190 23.52 1.78 -8.78
CA ASP A 190 24.64 2.34 -9.51
C ASP A 190 25.11 3.68 -8.94
N LEU A 191 24.20 4.55 -8.55
CA LEU A 191 24.54 5.83 -7.90
C LEU A 191 25.28 5.62 -6.58
N LEU A 192 24.79 4.69 -5.73
CA LEU A 192 25.48 4.32 -4.48
C LEU A 192 26.85 3.70 -4.77
N SER A 193 26.93 2.84 -5.77
CA SER A 193 28.17 2.20 -6.20
C SER A 193 29.22 3.21 -6.68
N GLY A 194 28.77 4.27 -7.37
CA GLY A 194 29.67 5.34 -7.81
C GLY A 194 30.47 5.99 -6.67
N CYS A 195 29.80 6.23 -5.53
CA CYS A 195 30.46 6.69 -4.30
C CYS A 195 31.23 5.55 -3.60
N ALA A 196 30.62 4.38 -3.42
CA ALA A 196 31.24 3.28 -2.68
C ALA A 196 32.56 2.84 -3.31
N THR A 197 32.65 2.78 -4.64
CA THR A 197 33.86 2.40 -5.39
C THR A 197 34.74 3.60 -5.78
N ARG A 198 34.31 4.83 -5.48
CA ARG A 198 35.01 6.07 -5.87
C ARG A 198 35.35 6.07 -7.35
N VAL A 199 34.35 5.86 -8.23
CA VAL A 199 34.55 5.91 -9.70
C VAL A 199 35.18 7.24 -10.16
N LYS A 200 35.02 8.28 -9.34
CA LYS A 200 35.71 9.56 -9.38
C LYS A 200 36.09 9.99 -7.97
N ALA A 201 37.15 10.78 -7.80
CA ALA A 201 37.62 11.21 -6.50
C ALA A 201 36.55 11.97 -5.69
N ASP A 202 35.70 12.77 -6.37
CA ASP A 202 34.63 13.58 -5.80
C ASP A 202 33.23 12.93 -5.87
N ALA A 203 33.14 11.64 -6.23
CA ALA A 203 31.85 10.97 -6.46
C ALA A 203 30.93 11.00 -5.23
N CYS A 204 31.48 10.77 -4.02
CA CYS A 204 30.71 10.83 -2.79
C CYS A 204 30.21 12.25 -2.50
N ASP A 205 31.04 13.26 -2.58
CA ASP A 205 30.66 14.65 -2.31
C ASP A 205 29.53 15.11 -3.24
N ARG A 206 29.62 14.75 -4.52
CA ARG A 206 28.56 15.04 -5.51
C ARG A 206 27.28 14.33 -5.23
N LEU A 207 27.34 13.04 -4.85
CA LEU A 207 26.16 12.26 -4.49
C LEU A 207 25.50 12.81 -3.22
N PHE A 208 26.29 13.18 -2.21
CA PHE A 208 25.78 13.76 -0.97
C PHE A 208 25.08 15.09 -1.21
N ALA A 209 25.68 15.95 -2.01
CA ALA A 209 25.10 17.25 -2.39
C ALA A 209 23.77 17.08 -3.15
N ALA A 210 23.72 16.15 -4.12
CA ALA A 210 22.51 15.89 -4.90
C ALA A 210 21.37 15.24 -4.07
N ALA A 211 21.73 14.42 -3.08
CA ALA A 211 20.80 13.74 -2.19
C ALA A 211 20.45 14.55 -0.93
N THR A 212 20.94 15.78 -0.77
CA THR A 212 20.59 16.64 0.36
C THR A 212 19.08 16.93 0.36
N PRO A 213 18.34 16.57 1.44
CA PRO A 213 16.89 16.68 1.47
C PRO A 213 16.43 18.16 1.56
N PRO A 214 15.14 18.46 1.28
CA PRO A 214 14.59 19.81 1.44
C PRO A 214 14.60 20.28 2.91
N LYS A 215 14.64 19.35 3.85
CA LYS A 215 14.74 19.59 5.30
C LYS A 215 15.67 18.55 5.91
N GLY A 216 16.72 18.99 6.59
CA GLY A 216 17.70 18.12 7.24
C GLY A 216 19.13 18.36 6.77
N ASN A 217 20.02 17.48 7.20
CA ASN A 217 21.45 17.59 6.93
C ASN A 217 21.83 16.88 5.63
N THR A 218 22.93 17.33 5.02
CA THR A 218 23.56 16.61 3.92
C THR A 218 23.98 15.21 4.37
N PRO A 219 23.66 14.14 3.62
CA PRO A 219 24.12 12.79 3.90
C PRO A 219 25.65 12.70 3.98
N THR A 220 26.17 11.76 4.76
CA THR A 220 27.61 11.56 4.96
C THR A 220 28.10 10.17 4.55
N ASP A 221 27.18 9.28 4.18
CA ASP A 221 27.47 7.93 3.73
C ASP A 221 26.38 7.41 2.77
N THR A 222 26.62 6.27 2.12
CA THR A 222 25.72 5.69 1.12
C THR A 222 24.36 5.27 1.71
N LEU A 223 24.29 4.88 2.98
CA LEU A 223 23.04 4.51 3.65
C LEU A 223 22.15 5.74 3.90
N THR A 224 22.73 6.82 4.39
CA THR A 224 22.00 8.09 4.63
C THR A 224 21.58 8.76 3.33
N VAL A 225 22.36 8.59 2.23
CA VAL A 225 21.93 8.96 0.86
C VAL A 225 20.66 8.21 0.47
N ALA A 226 20.67 6.88 0.57
CA ALA A 226 19.50 6.05 0.21
C ALA A 226 18.27 6.44 1.01
N GLN A 227 18.41 6.68 2.34
CA GLN A 227 17.32 7.15 3.20
C GLN A 227 16.78 8.51 2.80
N SER A 228 17.65 9.46 2.45
CA SER A 228 17.23 10.79 1.99
C SER A 228 16.38 10.69 0.71
N ILE A 229 16.85 9.89 -0.27
CA ILE A 229 16.13 9.70 -1.54
C ILE A 229 14.79 8.99 -1.30
N ALA A 230 14.75 7.93 -0.47
CA ALA A 230 13.54 7.18 -0.19
C ALA A 230 12.46 8.02 0.54
N ARG A 231 12.87 8.93 1.44
CA ARG A 231 11.96 9.84 2.17
C ARG A 231 11.44 11.00 1.33
N TYR A 232 12.23 11.46 0.34
CA TYR A 232 11.90 12.60 -0.53
C TYR A 232 12.06 12.22 -2.00
N PRO A 233 11.37 11.17 -2.49
CA PRO A 233 11.63 10.61 -3.83
C PRO A 233 11.30 11.58 -4.97
N TRP A 234 10.44 12.55 -4.72
CA TRP A 234 10.03 13.62 -5.64
C TRP A 234 11.00 14.80 -5.68
N TYR A 235 11.99 14.86 -4.74
CA TYR A 235 12.84 16.05 -4.61
C TYR A 235 14.04 15.99 -5.54
N ARG A 236 14.07 16.86 -6.55
CA ARG A 236 15.15 17.03 -7.52
C ARG A 236 15.65 15.73 -8.20
N PRO A 237 14.77 14.88 -8.70
CA PRO A 237 15.15 13.56 -9.24
C PRO A 237 16.12 13.66 -10.41
N GLU A 238 16.04 14.73 -11.24
CA GLU A 238 16.93 14.94 -12.38
C GLU A 238 18.38 15.22 -11.95
N GLN A 239 18.61 15.84 -10.78
CA GLN A 239 19.97 16.10 -10.29
C GLN A 239 20.69 14.81 -9.94
N LEU A 240 19.98 13.88 -9.30
CA LEU A 240 20.50 12.53 -9.03
C LEU A 240 20.73 11.76 -10.34
N PHE A 241 19.77 11.80 -11.27
CA PHE A 241 19.92 11.11 -12.55
C PHE A 241 21.12 11.57 -13.36
N LYS A 242 21.46 12.87 -13.36
CA LYS A 242 22.65 13.40 -14.04
C LYS A 242 23.94 12.73 -13.58
N LEU A 243 24.04 12.36 -12.28
CA LEU A 243 25.21 11.69 -11.74
C LEU A 243 25.48 10.33 -12.39
N LEU A 244 24.45 9.61 -12.85
CA LEU A 244 24.64 8.37 -13.60
C LEU A 244 25.51 8.61 -14.85
N GLY A 245 25.24 9.71 -15.60
CA GLY A 245 26.02 10.09 -16.76
C GLY A 245 27.45 10.58 -16.44
N GLU A 246 27.60 11.15 -15.27
CA GLU A 246 28.88 11.68 -14.81
C GLU A 246 29.79 10.60 -14.21
N PHE A 247 29.21 9.62 -13.50
CA PHE A 247 29.92 8.48 -12.93
C PHE A 247 30.26 7.42 -14.00
N TYR A 248 29.32 7.16 -14.90
CA TYR A 248 29.40 6.10 -15.91
C TYR A 248 29.12 6.68 -17.30
N SER A 249 30.07 7.43 -17.86
CA SER A 249 29.94 7.98 -19.21
C SER A 249 29.90 6.86 -20.26
N ILE A 250 29.15 7.07 -21.34
CA ILE A 250 29.16 6.15 -22.49
C ILE A 250 30.47 6.33 -23.21
N PRO A 251 31.34 5.30 -23.36
CA PRO A 251 32.58 5.40 -24.13
C PRO A 251 32.28 5.74 -25.60
N ALA A 252 33.18 6.47 -26.25
CA ALA A 252 32.99 6.96 -27.62
C ALA A 252 32.68 5.85 -28.67
N ASN A 253 33.13 4.62 -28.40
CA ASN A 253 32.95 3.47 -29.28
C ASN A 253 31.86 2.48 -28.78
N LYS A 254 31.04 2.89 -27.83
CA LYS A 254 29.96 2.06 -27.23
C LYS A 254 28.62 2.79 -27.30
N THR A 255 27.56 2.03 -27.22
CA THR A 255 26.15 2.50 -27.18
C THR A 255 25.56 2.46 -25.77
N MET A 256 26.25 1.81 -24.82
CA MET A 256 25.78 1.58 -23.47
C MET A 256 26.84 2.00 -22.44
N ARG A 257 26.36 2.35 -21.24
CA ARG A 257 27.22 2.60 -20.06
C ARG A 257 27.75 1.28 -19.51
N ALA A 258 28.95 1.31 -18.97
CA ALA A 258 29.49 0.21 -18.18
C ALA A 258 29.13 0.45 -16.70
N VAL A 259 27.95 0.05 -16.30
CA VAL A 259 27.45 0.16 -14.92
C VAL A 259 27.53 -1.20 -14.22
N PRO A 260 27.62 -1.26 -12.88
CA PRO A 260 27.59 -2.51 -12.11
C PRO A 260 26.27 -3.27 -12.21
N PHE A 261 25.15 -2.52 -12.27
CA PHE A 261 23.81 -3.10 -12.23
C PHE A 261 22.98 -2.73 -13.46
N MET A 262 22.33 -3.72 -14.05
CA MET A 262 21.51 -3.59 -15.26
C MET A 262 20.09 -4.10 -14.98
N PRO A 263 19.04 -3.53 -15.63
CA PRO A 263 19.05 -2.39 -16.56
C PRO A 263 19.15 -1.04 -15.82
N TYR A 264 19.58 0.01 -16.50
CA TYR A 264 19.55 1.38 -15.96
C TYR A 264 18.56 2.27 -16.72
N LEU A 265 18.14 3.38 -16.10
CA LEU A 265 17.25 4.36 -16.73
C LEU A 265 17.96 5.14 -17.86
N ASN A 266 17.23 5.38 -18.93
CA ASN A 266 17.69 6.24 -20.03
C ASN A 266 17.20 7.70 -19.89
N PHE A 267 16.17 7.94 -19.06
CA PHE A 267 15.58 9.25 -18.79
C PHE A 267 15.38 9.43 -17.29
N PRO A 268 15.40 10.69 -16.79
CA PRO A 268 15.14 10.93 -15.37
C PRO A 268 13.71 10.51 -15.00
N PRO A 269 13.52 9.87 -13.84
CA PRO A 269 12.20 9.60 -13.33
C PRO A 269 11.57 10.89 -12.78
N SER A 270 10.24 10.96 -12.69
CA SER A 270 9.56 12.04 -11.98
C SER A 270 9.73 11.94 -10.46
N ALA A 271 9.98 10.74 -9.95
CA ALA A 271 10.28 10.44 -8.56
C ALA A 271 11.02 9.09 -8.44
N TRP A 272 11.89 8.97 -7.43
CA TRP A 272 12.61 7.73 -7.14
C TRP A 272 11.76 6.75 -6.31
N VAL A 273 10.64 6.32 -6.88
CA VAL A 273 9.73 5.35 -6.27
C VAL A 273 9.98 3.94 -6.82
N LEU A 274 9.74 2.93 -6.00
CA LEU A 274 9.94 1.51 -6.36
C LEU A 274 8.63 0.72 -6.19
N PRO A 275 7.61 0.97 -7.04
CA PRO A 275 6.37 0.21 -6.97
C PRO A 275 6.53 -1.17 -7.63
N LEU A 276 5.88 -2.19 -7.04
CA LEU A 276 5.73 -3.51 -7.65
C LEU A 276 4.25 -3.86 -7.81
N LYS A 277 3.95 -4.59 -8.87
CA LYS A 277 2.63 -5.13 -9.16
C LYS A 277 2.55 -6.59 -8.70
N PHE A 278 1.42 -6.95 -8.08
CA PHE A 278 1.09 -8.31 -7.65
C PHE A 278 -0.27 -8.68 -8.20
N ASP A 279 -0.38 -9.89 -8.74
CA ASP A 279 -1.61 -10.38 -9.38
C ASP A 279 -1.93 -11.81 -8.90
N GLY A 280 -3.11 -12.31 -9.26
CA GLY A 280 -3.60 -13.63 -8.87
C GLY A 280 -4.66 -13.56 -7.78
N GLY A 281 -4.98 -14.73 -7.18
CA GLY A 281 -6.03 -14.80 -6.15
C GLY A 281 -7.44 -14.53 -6.66
N GLY A 282 -7.66 -14.63 -7.97
CA GLY A 282 -8.94 -14.34 -8.61
C GLY A 282 -9.19 -12.86 -8.91
N TYR A 283 -8.18 -11.99 -8.69
CA TYR A 283 -8.29 -10.55 -8.93
C TYR A 283 -8.56 -10.24 -10.41
N ARG A 284 -9.55 -9.38 -10.66
CA ARG A 284 -9.90 -8.97 -12.03
C ARG A 284 -10.16 -7.48 -12.19
N ALA A 285 -10.75 -6.84 -11.19
CA ALA A 285 -11.04 -5.42 -11.20
C ALA A 285 -11.28 -4.97 -9.76
N GLY A 286 -10.27 -4.40 -9.10
CA GLY A 286 -10.40 -4.02 -7.69
C GLY A 286 -11.51 -3.01 -7.43
N GLY A 287 -12.30 -3.27 -6.40
CA GLY A 287 -13.21 -2.31 -5.78
C GLY A 287 -12.53 -1.57 -4.64
N LYS A 288 -13.18 -1.52 -3.48
CA LYS A 288 -12.61 -1.05 -2.23
C LYS A 288 -11.82 -2.15 -1.54
N ALA A 289 -10.89 -1.75 -0.70
CA ALA A 289 -10.02 -2.66 0.01
C ALA A 289 -9.86 -2.28 1.48
N MET A 290 -9.57 -3.29 2.32
CA MET A 290 -9.33 -3.09 3.74
C MET A 290 -8.33 -4.13 4.26
N PHE A 291 -7.41 -3.69 5.13
CA PHE A 291 -6.47 -4.58 5.82
C PHE A 291 -7.12 -5.29 6.99
N ASP A 292 -6.73 -6.55 7.19
CA ASP A 292 -6.99 -7.28 8.43
C ASP A 292 -5.93 -7.01 9.51
N SER A 293 -6.08 -7.62 10.68
CA SER A 293 -5.18 -7.40 11.82
C SER A 293 -3.75 -7.93 11.58
N GLU A 294 -3.56 -8.82 10.62
CA GLU A 294 -2.26 -9.38 10.22
C GLU A 294 -1.58 -8.57 9.10
N GLY A 295 -2.27 -7.53 8.59
CA GLY A 295 -1.81 -6.70 7.48
C GLY A 295 -2.04 -7.31 6.11
N SER A 296 -2.88 -8.34 6.01
CA SER A 296 -3.34 -8.86 4.72
C SER A 296 -4.46 -7.99 4.18
N LEU A 297 -4.53 -7.81 2.86
CA LEU A 297 -5.50 -6.94 2.21
C LEU A 297 -6.64 -7.75 1.62
N TRP A 298 -7.87 -7.44 2.02
CA TRP A 298 -9.09 -7.91 1.37
C TRP A 298 -9.56 -6.89 0.33
N VAL A 299 -9.89 -7.37 -0.86
CA VAL A 299 -10.37 -6.56 -1.99
C VAL A 299 -11.66 -7.16 -2.52
N GLY A 300 -12.69 -6.32 -2.69
CA GLY A 300 -13.86 -6.67 -3.48
C GLY A 300 -13.52 -6.61 -4.97
N ASP A 301 -13.87 -7.64 -5.72
CA ASP A 301 -13.68 -7.65 -7.17
C ASP A 301 -14.89 -7.01 -7.85
N ASN A 302 -14.67 -5.82 -8.40
CA ASN A 302 -15.68 -5.02 -9.08
C ASN A 302 -16.00 -5.59 -10.47
N PHE A 303 -16.95 -5.00 -11.16
CA PHE A 303 -17.31 -5.39 -12.53
C PHE A 303 -16.34 -4.83 -13.56
N THR A 304 -16.23 -5.50 -14.70
CA THR A 304 -15.47 -5.01 -15.86
C THR A 304 -16.35 -4.20 -16.80
N VAL A 305 -15.74 -3.26 -17.52
CA VAL A 305 -16.43 -2.43 -18.53
C VAL A 305 -17.11 -3.30 -19.59
N GLY A 306 -18.33 -2.96 -19.94
CA GLY A 306 -19.11 -3.65 -20.97
C GLY A 306 -19.86 -4.88 -20.49
N TRP A 307 -19.61 -5.32 -19.25
CA TRP A 307 -20.33 -6.44 -18.68
C TRP A 307 -21.67 -6.00 -18.08
N GLN A 308 -22.72 -6.70 -18.44
CA GLN A 308 -24.09 -6.40 -18.01
C GLN A 308 -24.63 -7.34 -16.93
N GLY A 309 -23.77 -8.04 -16.25
CA GLY A 309 -24.12 -8.74 -15.01
C GLY A 309 -24.92 -10.03 -15.15
N GLN A 310 -24.88 -10.73 -16.27
CA GLN A 310 -25.68 -11.93 -16.42
C GLN A 310 -24.94 -13.24 -16.62
N ASP A 311 -23.61 -13.23 -16.85
CA ASP A 311 -22.90 -14.43 -17.16
C ASP A 311 -21.84 -14.84 -16.13
N ALA A 312 -21.66 -16.17 -16.02
CA ALA A 312 -20.77 -16.84 -15.08
C ALA A 312 -19.28 -16.47 -15.17
N LEU A 313 -18.87 -15.76 -16.20
CA LEU A 313 -17.49 -15.27 -16.40
C LEU A 313 -17.09 -14.18 -15.39
N TRP A 314 -18.04 -13.53 -14.77
CA TRP A 314 -17.86 -12.42 -13.82
C TRP A 314 -18.57 -12.70 -12.50
N GLN A 315 -18.46 -13.91 -12.03
CA GLN A 315 -18.95 -14.25 -10.71
C GLN A 315 -18.27 -13.35 -9.71
N GLY A 316 -19.06 -12.66 -8.90
CA GLY A 316 -18.54 -11.88 -7.80
C GLY A 316 -17.66 -12.75 -6.93
N ASN A 317 -16.45 -12.26 -6.68
CA ASN A 317 -15.49 -12.90 -5.82
C ASN A 317 -14.76 -11.84 -4.99
N ALA A 318 -14.02 -12.26 -4.01
CA ALA A 318 -13.11 -11.43 -3.24
C ALA A 318 -11.71 -11.99 -3.34
N THR A 319 -10.75 -11.08 -3.39
CA THR A 319 -9.33 -11.42 -3.38
C THR A 319 -8.74 -11.06 -2.02
N LYS A 320 -7.85 -11.91 -1.52
CA LYS A 320 -7.03 -11.63 -0.34
C LYS A 320 -5.56 -11.73 -0.70
N PHE A 321 -4.81 -10.67 -0.40
CA PHE A 321 -3.34 -10.64 -0.53
C PHE A 321 -2.68 -10.66 0.83
N ALA A 322 -1.61 -11.42 0.98
CA ALA A 322 -0.73 -11.31 2.14
C ALA A 322 -0.04 -9.94 2.19
N ALA A 323 0.47 -9.58 3.35
CA ALA A 323 1.15 -8.30 3.56
C ALA A 323 2.38 -8.06 2.65
N ASN A 324 2.91 -9.10 2.03
CA ASN A 324 4.00 -9.04 1.04
C ASN A 324 3.51 -9.06 -0.42
N GLY A 325 2.20 -8.91 -0.65
CA GLY A 325 1.60 -8.85 -1.98
C GLY A 325 1.22 -10.19 -2.62
N HIS A 326 1.64 -11.32 -2.08
CA HIS A 326 1.27 -12.61 -2.64
C HIS A 326 -0.19 -12.98 -2.35
N PRO A 327 -0.93 -13.58 -3.32
CA PRO A 327 -2.32 -13.93 -3.11
C PRO A 327 -2.47 -15.05 -2.07
N LEU A 328 -3.47 -14.91 -1.19
CA LEU A 328 -3.90 -15.91 -0.20
C LEU A 328 -5.20 -16.59 -0.61
N SER A 329 -6.03 -15.92 -1.40
CA SER A 329 -7.23 -16.52 -1.99
C SER A 329 -6.88 -17.47 -3.15
N PRO A 330 -7.79 -18.40 -3.53
CA PRO A 330 -7.57 -19.31 -4.65
C PRO A 330 -7.14 -18.59 -5.92
N ILE A 331 -6.05 -19.03 -6.53
CA ILE A 331 -5.27 -18.27 -7.53
C ILE A 331 -6.09 -17.79 -8.73
N THR A 332 -7.06 -18.59 -9.18
CA THR A 332 -7.86 -18.30 -10.38
C THR A 332 -9.27 -17.81 -10.10
N THR A 333 -9.83 -18.18 -8.95
CA THR A 333 -11.27 -17.97 -8.65
C THR A 333 -11.52 -16.95 -7.55
N GLY A 334 -10.53 -16.65 -6.72
CA GLY A 334 -10.77 -15.90 -5.49
C GLY A 334 -11.67 -16.65 -4.50
N PHE A 335 -12.11 -15.98 -3.46
CA PHE A 335 -13.13 -16.48 -2.57
C PHE A 335 -14.52 -16.19 -3.14
N ALA A 336 -15.39 -17.19 -3.18
CA ALA A 336 -16.72 -17.12 -3.76
C ALA A 336 -17.79 -17.74 -2.85
N GLY A 337 -19.04 -17.50 -3.12
CA GLY A 337 -20.18 -17.98 -2.34
C GLY A 337 -20.75 -16.92 -1.40
N GLY A 338 -21.64 -17.34 -0.48
CA GLY A 338 -22.28 -16.42 0.47
C GLY A 338 -23.11 -15.32 -0.17
N GLY A 339 -23.67 -15.57 -1.38
CA GLY A 339 -24.49 -14.61 -2.12
C GLY A 339 -23.75 -13.59 -2.95
N MET A 340 -22.44 -13.80 -3.16
CA MET A 340 -21.63 -12.91 -3.99
C MET A 340 -21.87 -13.20 -5.46
N GLN A 341 -22.34 -12.22 -6.20
CA GLN A 341 -22.62 -12.31 -7.64
C GLN A 341 -22.37 -10.97 -8.31
N GLY A 342 -21.81 -10.99 -9.52
CA GLY A 342 -21.78 -9.86 -10.41
C GLY A 342 -21.16 -8.57 -9.87
N GLY A 343 -19.90 -8.57 -9.54
CA GLY A 343 -19.15 -7.42 -9.04
C GLY A 343 -19.38 -7.13 -7.56
N THR A 344 -18.29 -6.94 -6.85
CA THR A 344 -18.27 -6.60 -5.43
C THR A 344 -17.44 -5.33 -5.27
N PHE A 345 -18.05 -4.24 -4.81
CA PHE A 345 -17.36 -2.95 -4.73
C PHE A 345 -16.80 -2.68 -3.34
N GLY A 346 -17.67 -2.57 -2.35
CA GLY A 346 -17.28 -2.22 -0.99
C GLY A 346 -16.66 -3.39 -0.24
N ALA A 347 -15.62 -3.12 0.53
CA ALA A 347 -14.98 -4.07 1.43
C ALA A 347 -14.68 -3.42 2.78
N ALA A 348 -14.93 -4.13 3.86
CA ALA A 348 -14.57 -3.74 5.23
C ALA A 348 -14.18 -4.99 6.02
N VAL A 349 -13.40 -4.83 7.08
CA VAL A 349 -12.95 -5.93 7.95
C VAL A 349 -13.34 -5.62 9.38
N ASP A 350 -13.94 -6.57 10.08
CA ASP A 350 -14.35 -6.43 11.49
C ASP A 350 -13.22 -6.82 12.47
N ALA A 351 -13.49 -6.66 13.77
CA ALA A 351 -12.52 -6.96 14.82
C ALA A 351 -12.14 -8.45 14.95
N ASN A 352 -12.89 -9.34 14.29
CA ASN A 352 -12.60 -10.77 14.20
C ASN A 352 -11.91 -11.16 12.88
N ASP A 353 -11.47 -10.17 12.12
CA ASP A 353 -10.91 -10.32 10.77
C ASP A 353 -11.89 -10.93 9.75
N ASN A 354 -13.21 -10.83 10.00
CA ASN A 354 -14.18 -11.18 8.99
C ASN A 354 -14.31 -10.09 7.94
N ALA A 355 -14.30 -10.48 6.68
CA ALA A 355 -14.47 -9.57 5.55
C ALA A 355 -15.96 -9.38 5.20
N TRP A 356 -16.41 -8.14 5.29
CA TRP A 356 -17.75 -7.69 4.92
C TRP A 356 -17.71 -7.07 3.52
N LEU A 357 -18.52 -7.57 2.62
CA LEU A 357 -18.46 -7.21 1.20
C LEU A 357 -19.84 -6.78 0.70
N ALA A 358 -19.86 -5.64 0.01
CA ALA A 358 -21.05 -5.10 -0.64
C ALA A 358 -21.11 -5.61 -2.08
N SER A 359 -21.96 -6.60 -2.34
CA SER A 359 -22.13 -7.20 -3.67
C SER A 359 -23.05 -6.36 -4.53
N TYR A 360 -22.46 -5.68 -5.52
CA TYR A 360 -23.18 -4.78 -6.41
C TYR A 360 -24.19 -5.54 -7.27
N GLY A 361 -23.72 -6.51 -8.07
CA GLY A 361 -24.59 -7.31 -8.94
C GLY A 361 -25.50 -8.26 -8.19
N GLY A 362 -25.01 -8.86 -7.09
CA GLY A 362 -25.78 -9.78 -6.25
C GLY A 362 -26.85 -9.10 -5.39
N LYS A 363 -26.79 -7.78 -5.26
CA LYS A 363 -27.72 -7.02 -4.38
C LYS A 363 -27.79 -7.63 -2.98
N SER A 364 -26.63 -7.93 -2.41
CA SER A 364 -26.47 -8.62 -1.14
C SER A 364 -25.29 -8.07 -0.34
N ILE A 365 -25.29 -8.36 0.96
CA ILE A 365 -24.08 -8.28 1.79
C ILE A 365 -23.57 -9.71 1.97
N THR A 366 -22.28 -9.90 1.70
CA THR A 366 -21.57 -11.17 1.89
C THR A 366 -20.54 -11.02 2.98
N VAL A 367 -20.40 -12.05 3.82
CA VAL A 367 -19.39 -12.06 4.89
C VAL A 367 -18.58 -13.33 4.81
N PHE A 368 -17.26 -13.21 4.84
CA PHE A 368 -16.31 -14.31 4.97
C PHE A 368 -15.56 -14.25 6.29
N ASP A 369 -15.20 -15.41 6.83
CA ASP A 369 -14.19 -15.47 7.89
C ASP A 369 -12.78 -15.14 7.31
N LYS A 370 -11.82 -15.00 8.20
CA LYS A 370 -10.42 -14.66 7.81
C LYS A 370 -9.77 -15.65 6.83
N ASN A 371 -10.30 -16.87 6.69
CA ASN A 371 -9.80 -17.93 5.80
C ASN A 371 -10.64 -18.03 4.51
N GLY A 372 -11.62 -17.15 4.30
CA GLY A 372 -12.46 -17.12 3.10
C GLY A 372 -13.64 -18.09 3.12
N LYS A 373 -14.01 -18.63 4.29
CA LYS A 373 -15.24 -19.41 4.43
C LYS A 373 -16.44 -18.48 4.56
N PRO A 374 -17.51 -18.64 3.74
CA PRO A 374 -18.71 -17.83 3.88
C PRO A 374 -19.37 -18.00 5.26
N LEU A 375 -19.71 -16.87 5.89
CA LEU A 375 -20.50 -16.78 7.12
C LEU A 375 -21.93 -16.35 6.82
N SER A 376 -22.17 -15.63 5.72
CA SER A 376 -23.50 -15.29 5.21
C SER A 376 -24.15 -16.51 4.53
N PRO A 377 -25.50 -16.54 4.43
CA PRO A 377 -26.24 -17.59 3.71
C PRO A 377 -25.78 -17.72 2.24
N PRO A 378 -26.06 -18.85 1.57
CA PRO A 378 -25.69 -19.04 0.16
C PRO A 378 -26.22 -17.96 -0.78
N GLU A 379 -27.38 -17.39 -0.52
CA GLU A 379 -27.99 -16.27 -1.25
C GLU A 379 -27.48 -14.90 -0.80
N GLY A 380 -26.65 -14.84 0.24
CA GLY A 380 -26.24 -13.61 0.90
C GLY A 380 -27.32 -13.01 1.79
N ILE A 381 -27.02 -11.85 2.37
CA ILE A 381 -28.01 -11.10 3.14
C ILE A 381 -28.70 -10.14 2.17
N THR A 382 -29.93 -10.50 1.76
CA THR A 382 -30.69 -9.80 0.70
C THR A 382 -31.92 -9.06 1.22
N PHE A 383 -32.30 -9.25 2.48
CA PHE A 383 -33.56 -8.76 3.06
C PHE A 383 -34.77 -9.13 2.18
N ASN A 384 -34.86 -10.41 1.82
CA ASN A 384 -35.91 -10.96 0.93
C ASN A 384 -35.96 -10.26 -0.44
N GLY A 385 -34.78 -9.92 -1.00
CA GLY A 385 -34.65 -9.27 -2.32
C GLY A 385 -34.97 -7.77 -2.31
N GLN A 386 -35.03 -7.14 -1.15
CA GLN A 386 -35.33 -5.71 -1.04
C GLN A 386 -34.12 -4.83 -1.36
N LEU A 387 -32.89 -5.38 -1.35
CA LEU A 387 -31.69 -4.58 -1.58
C LEU A 387 -31.57 -4.12 -3.05
N GLY A 388 -31.04 -2.90 -3.21
CA GLY A 388 -30.55 -2.38 -4.48
C GLY A 388 -29.11 -2.81 -4.75
N LEU A 389 -28.46 -2.17 -5.72
CA LEU A 389 -27.04 -2.34 -6.00
C LEU A 389 -26.24 -1.87 -4.78
N MET A 390 -25.51 -2.78 -4.12
CA MET A 390 -24.77 -2.46 -2.90
C MET A 390 -23.41 -1.87 -3.23
N GLN A 391 -23.02 -0.75 -2.57
CA GLN A 391 -21.86 0.03 -2.95
C GLN A 391 -20.85 0.22 -1.83
N GLY A 392 -21.15 1.02 -0.84
CA GLY A 392 -20.26 1.32 0.29
C GLY A 392 -20.56 0.45 1.50
N ILE A 393 -19.52 0.10 2.26
CA ILE A 393 -19.65 -0.61 3.54
C ILE A 393 -18.50 -0.21 4.46
N ILE A 394 -18.78 0.01 5.75
CA ILE A 394 -17.75 0.21 6.78
C ILE A 394 -18.09 -0.56 8.06
N VAL A 395 -17.08 -0.89 8.83
CA VAL A 395 -17.19 -1.32 10.23
C VAL A 395 -16.72 -0.16 11.10
N VAL A 396 -17.54 0.31 12.02
CA VAL A 396 -17.19 1.44 12.89
C VAL A 396 -16.58 0.96 14.22
N PRO A 397 -15.89 1.84 15.00
CA PRO A 397 -15.10 1.41 16.16
C PRO A 397 -15.87 0.66 17.24
N ASN A 398 -17.17 0.87 17.36
CA ASN A 398 -18.03 0.14 18.29
C ASN A 398 -18.41 -1.26 17.80
N GLY A 399 -18.01 -1.66 16.56
CA GLY A 399 -18.31 -2.94 15.92
C GLY A 399 -19.58 -2.95 15.08
N ASP A 400 -20.34 -1.86 15.00
CA ASP A 400 -21.50 -1.78 14.12
C ASP A 400 -21.02 -1.74 12.65
N VAL A 401 -21.82 -2.33 11.75
CA VAL A 401 -21.56 -2.29 10.31
C VAL A 401 -22.64 -1.47 9.63
N TRP A 402 -22.20 -0.54 8.77
CA TRP A 402 -23.08 0.30 7.95
C TRP A 402 -22.80 0.06 6.47
N ALA A 403 -23.87 -0.06 5.67
CA ALA A 403 -23.75 -0.29 4.24
C ALA A 403 -24.77 0.57 3.45
N LEU A 404 -24.41 0.81 2.18
CA LEU A 404 -25.15 1.69 1.28
C LEU A 404 -25.62 0.92 0.04
N GLY A 405 -26.87 1.13 -0.36
CA GLY A 405 -27.41 0.72 -1.64
C GLY A 405 -27.57 1.93 -2.57
N ILE A 406 -26.74 2.00 -3.61
CA ILE A 406 -26.65 3.17 -4.48
C ILE A 406 -27.91 3.38 -5.34
N SER A 407 -28.52 2.30 -5.85
CA SER A 407 -29.62 2.40 -6.80
C SER A 407 -30.99 2.70 -6.17
N LYS A 408 -31.12 2.53 -4.84
CA LYS A 408 -32.35 2.76 -4.10
C LYS A 408 -32.19 3.81 -2.99
N ASP A 409 -31.05 4.54 -2.97
CA ASP A 409 -30.74 5.46 -1.87
C ASP A 409 -30.95 4.79 -0.48
N GLN A 410 -30.35 3.58 -0.26
CA GLN A 410 -30.54 2.76 0.94
C GLN A 410 -29.42 2.94 1.96
N LEU A 411 -29.79 2.85 3.24
CA LEU A 411 -28.88 2.71 4.38
C LEU A 411 -29.21 1.44 5.16
N LEU A 412 -28.21 0.61 5.39
CA LEU A 412 -28.30 -0.61 6.19
C LEU A 412 -27.47 -0.46 7.47
N HIS A 413 -27.90 -1.13 8.52
CA HIS A 413 -27.21 -1.20 9.81
C HIS A 413 -27.23 -2.61 10.38
N PHE A 414 -26.07 -3.10 10.80
CA PHE A 414 -25.87 -4.38 11.52
C PHE A 414 -25.25 -4.06 12.88
N PRO A 415 -26.05 -4.03 13.95
CA PRO A 415 -25.55 -3.75 15.30
C PRO A 415 -24.48 -4.78 15.72
N LYS A 416 -23.29 -4.30 16.10
CA LYS A 416 -22.13 -5.14 16.51
C LYS A 416 -21.73 -6.20 15.48
N GLY A 417 -22.00 -5.97 14.20
CA GLY A 417 -21.73 -6.94 13.15
C GLY A 417 -22.58 -8.22 13.26
N ASP A 418 -23.69 -8.21 13.99
CA ASP A 418 -24.58 -9.36 14.11
C ASP A 418 -25.44 -9.49 12.85
N LEU A 419 -25.18 -10.55 12.06
CA LEU A 419 -25.86 -10.83 10.80
C LEU A 419 -27.38 -10.97 10.96
N ASN A 420 -27.83 -11.47 12.11
CA ASN A 420 -29.25 -11.73 12.38
C ASN A 420 -30.00 -10.47 12.84
N LYS A 421 -29.29 -9.40 13.21
CA LYS A 421 -29.87 -8.12 13.66
C LYS A 421 -29.75 -7.02 12.60
N GLY A 422 -29.32 -7.39 11.40
CA GLY A 422 -29.26 -6.48 10.27
C GLY A 422 -30.64 -5.92 9.92
N ARG A 423 -30.70 -4.65 9.51
CA ARG A 423 -31.93 -3.97 9.09
C ARG A 423 -31.67 -2.94 8.02
N ILE A 424 -32.65 -2.71 7.18
CA ILE A 424 -32.74 -1.52 6.33
C ILE A 424 -33.22 -0.38 7.25
N VAL A 425 -32.37 0.65 7.40
CA VAL A 425 -32.70 1.84 8.23
C VAL A 425 -33.68 2.73 7.48
N CYS A 426 -33.42 2.95 6.21
CA CYS A 426 -34.29 3.70 5.30
C CYS A 426 -33.96 3.35 3.85
N GLU A 427 -34.91 3.66 2.95
CA GLU A 427 -34.71 3.60 1.49
C GLU A 427 -35.51 4.71 0.79
N GLY A 428 -35.08 5.08 -0.42
CA GLY A 428 -35.73 6.12 -1.20
C GLY A 428 -35.60 7.52 -0.57
N ARG A 429 -36.52 8.41 -0.88
CA ARG A 429 -36.41 9.82 -0.49
C ARG A 429 -37.53 10.31 0.44
N ASP A 430 -38.15 9.41 1.17
CA ASP A 430 -39.27 9.77 2.05
C ASP A 430 -38.82 10.20 3.44
N VAL A 431 -37.79 9.52 3.97
CA VAL A 431 -37.27 9.76 5.34
C VAL A 431 -35.75 9.98 5.36
N GLU A 432 -35.29 10.77 6.33
CA GLU A 432 -33.84 10.96 6.55
C GLU A 432 -33.20 9.68 7.14
N PRO A 433 -31.94 9.41 6.84
CA PRO A 433 -31.01 10.20 6.00
C PRO A 433 -31.16 9.92 4.50
N CYS A 434 -31.94 8.92 4.09
CA CYS A 434 -32.09 8.50 2.70
C CYS A 434 -32.69 9.60 1.81
N LYS A 435 -33.59 10.44 2.36
CA LYS A 435 -34.09 11.66 1.70
C LYS A 435 -32.95 12.60 1.24
N SER A 436 -31.86 12.61 1.99
CA SER A 436 -30.68 13.43 1.71
C SER A 436 -29.65 12.74 0.81
N PHE A 437 -29.87 11.49 0.42
CA PHE A 437 -28.98 10.77 -0.49
C PHE A 437 -29.30 11.08 -1.96
N LEU A 438 -28.28 10.92 -2.78
CA LEU A 438 -28.38 10.95 -4.24
C LEU A 438 -27.29 10.02 -4.83
N GLY A 439 -27.63 8.74 -4.87
CA GLY A 439 -26.67 7.68 -5.18
C GLY A 439 -25.56 7.60 -4.13
N PRO A 440 -25.86 7.18 -2.88
CA PRO A 440 -24.88 7.12 -1.82
C PRO A 440 -23.76 6.13 -2.19
N PHE A 441 -22.51 6.59 -2.09
CA PHE A 441 -21.38 5.88 -2.72
C PHE A 441 -20.39 5.33 -1.70
N HIS A 442 -19.83 6.18 -0.86
CA HIS A 442 -18.87 5.79 0.18
C HIS A 442 -19.22 6.45 1.51
N LEU A 443 -18.73 5.87 2.61
CA LEU A 443 -19.04 6.39 3.93
C LEU A 443 -17.81 6.30 4.85
N GLY A 444 -17.78 7.16 5.87
CA GLY A 444 -16.79 7.19 6.93
C GLY A 444 -17.41 7.70 8.23
N ILE A 445 -16.72 7.49 9.34
CA ILE A 445 -17.16 7.96 10.66
C ILE A 445 -16.11 8.89 11.25
N ASP A 446 -16.54 10.00 11.85
CA ASP A 446 -15.67 10.95 12.54
C ASP A 446 -15.55 10.67 14.05
N GLN A 447 -14.72 11.46 14.74
CA GLN A 447 -14.48 11.31 16.18
C GLN A 447 -15.68 11.65 17.08
N GLN A 448 -16.73 12.24 16.51
CA GLN A 448 -18.00 12.54 17.19
C GLN A 448 -19.08 11.50 16.88
N ASP A 449 -18.70 10.31 16.38
CA ASP A 449 -19.61 9.24 15.97
C ASP A 449 -20.65 9.68 14.93
N ARG A 450 -20.27 10.58 14.02
CA ARG A 450 -21.12 11.00 12.90
C ARG A 450 -20.66 10.32 11.62
N ILE A 451 -21.63 9.75 10.90
CA ILE A 451 -21.38 9.10 9.62
C ILE A 451 -21.50 10.15 8.51
N TRP A 452 -20.50 10.18 7.64
CA TRP A 452 -20.43 11.01 6.45
C TRP A 452 -20.60 10.12 5.23
N VAL A 453 -21.48 10.50 4.31
CA VAL A 453 -21.80 9.75 3.09
C VAL A 453 -21.57 10.61 1.87
N THR A 454 -20.75 10.13 0.92
CA THR A 454 -20.60 10.77 -0.39
C THR A 454 -21.77 10.41 -1.30
N ASN A 455 -22.15 11.32 -2.19
CA ASN A 455 -23.25 11.13 -3.12
C ASN A 455 -22.73 11.13 -4.57
N GLY A 456 -22.69 9.94 -5.19
CA GLY A 456 -22.12 9.72 -6.53
C GLY A 456 -22.84 10.47 -7.64
N PHE A 457 -24.13 10.77 -7.46
CA PHE A 457 -24.96 11.52 -8.40
C PHE A 457 -25.30 12.92 -7.90
N GLY A 458 -24.59 13.42 -6.87
CA GLY A 458 -24.84 14.71 -6.26
C GLY A 458 -23.58 15.58 -6.15
N GLY A 459 -23.81 16.84 -5.75
CA GLY A 459 -22.76 17.81 -5.41
C GLY A 459 -22.72 18.11 -3.90
N HIS A 460 -22.93 17.09 -3.07
CA HIS A 460 -22.95 17.25 -1.63
C HIS A 460 -22.56 15.96 -0.91
N VAL A 461 -22.18 16.09 0.35
CA VAL A 461 -22.10 14.98 1.30
C VAL A 461 -23.26 15.07 2.29
N THR A 462 -23.70 13.90 2.79
CA THR A 462 -24.70 13.81 3.85
C THR A 462 -24.02 13.38 5.13
N ARG A 463 -24.30 14.04 6.26
CA ARG A 463 -23.79 13.70 7.59
C ARG A 463 -24.94 13.43 8.55
N PHE A 464 -24.82 12.42 9.40
CA PHE A 464 -25.78 12.14 10.47
C PHE A 464 -25.11 11.50 11.69
N PRO A 465 -25.61 11.72 12.91
CA PRO A 465 -25.18 10.96 14.08
C PRO A 465 -25.49 9.47 13.92
N ALA A 466 -24.53 8.58 14.20
CA ALA A 466 -24.76 7.13 14.14
C ALA A 466 -25.88 6.67 15.11
N SER A 467 -26.06 7.39 16.23
CA SER A 467 -27.11 7.14 17.20
C SER A 467 -28.53 7.58 16.76
N ASP A 468 -28.62 8.54 15.83
CA ASP A 468 -29.91 9.08 15.34
C ASP A 468 -29.78 9.52 13.87
N PRO A 469 -29.86 8.60 12.92
CA PRO A 469 -29.76 8.91 11.49
C PRO A 469 -30.81 9.89 10.97
N SER A 470 -31.91 10.09 11.67
CA SER A 470 -32.96 11.03 11.25
C SER A 470 -32.51 12.51 11.29
N LYS A 471 -31.41 12.82 12.00
CA LYS A 471 -30.81 14.16 12.09
C LYS A 471 -29.76 14.38 11.01
N ALA A 472 -30.12 14.10 9.77
CA ALA A 472 -29.20 14.29 8.66
C ALA A 472 -29.06 15.75 8.21
N GLU A 473 -27.85 16.09 7.79
CA GLU A 473 -27.48 17.40 7.27
C GLU A 473 -26.76 17.26 5.93
N LYS A 474 -26.84 18.24 5.06
CA LYS A 474 -26.17 18.28 3.77
C LYS A 474 -25.13 19.37 3.72
N PHE A 475 -23.96 19.07 3.16
CA PHE A 475 -22.89 20.03 2.95
C PHE A 475 -22.44 20.00 1.49
N SER A 476 -22.36 21.15 0.85
CA SER A 476 -21.96 21.27 -0.55
C SER A 476 -20.52 20.82 -0.77
N THR A 477 -20.29 20.13 -1.89
CA THR A 477 -18.97 19.71 -2.36
C THR A 477 -18.89 19.89 -3.88
N GLY A 478 -17.85 19.38 -4.52
CA GLY A 478 -17.89 19.19 -5.98
C GLY A 478 -18.82 18.04 -6.38
N TRP A 479 -19.05 17.92 -7.67
CA TRP A 479 -19.97 16.94 -8.25
C TRP A 479 -19.38 15.53 -8.29
N SER A 480 -20.26 14.55 -8.11
CA SER A 480 -19.95 13.12 -8.18
C SER A 480 -18.92 12.71 -7.11
N GLY A 481 -19.29 12.87 -5.84
CA GLY A 481 -18.50 12.44 -4.69
C GLY A 481 -18.32 10.91 -4.68
N SER A 482 -17.05 10.42 -4.67
CA SER A 482 -16.77 8.98 -4.75
C SER A 482 -16.03 8.43 -3.54
N GLY A 483 -15.12 9.16 -2.97
CA GLY A 483 -14.37 8.77 -1.79
C GLY A 483 -14.28 9.86 -0.75
N LEU A 484 -13.99 9.49 0.48
CA LEU A 484 -13.70 10.42 1.56
C LEU A 484 -12.64 9.85 2.49
N GLY A 485 -11.82 10.75 3.04
CA GLY A 485 -10.90 10.47 4.14
C GLY A 485 -11.15 11.48 5.26
N ILE A 486 -11.02 11.03 6.51
CA ILE A 486 -11.22 11.88 7.69
C ILE A 486 -9.89 11.97 8.43
N ASP A 487 -9.36 13.21 8.61
CA ASP A 487 -8.07 13.41 9.25
C ASP A 487 -8.18 13.40 10.79
N SER A 488 -7.04 13.49 11.48
CA SER A 488 -6.99 13.38 12.94
C SER A 488 -7.70 14.54 13.67
N GLN A 489 -7.99 15.62 12.97
CA GLN A 489 -8.74 16.79 13.49
C GLN A 489 -10.24 16.71 13.15
N GLY A 490 -10.67 15.67 12.41
CA GLY A 490 -12.05 15.46 11.99
C GLY A 490 -12.44 16.24 10.75
N ASN A 491 -11.49 16.82 10.03
CA ASN A 491 -11.79 17.40 8.72
C ASN A 491 -12.00 16.28 7.68
N VAL A 492 -12.91 16.52 6.74
CA VAL A 492 -13.36 15.53 5.76
C VAL A 492 -12.89 15.92 4.36
N TRP A 493 -12.04 15.10 3.79
CA TRP A 493 -11.51 15.23 2.45
C TRP A 493 -12.36 14.42 1.48
N VAL A 494 -13.03 15.08 0.54
CA VAL A 494 -13.99 14.46 -0.38
C VAL A 494 -13.46 14.54 -1.81
N THR A 495 -13.32 13.40 -2.47
CA THR A 495 -12.96 13.35 -3.89
C THR A 495 -14.18 13.58 -4.76
N ASN A 496 -14.08 14.50 -5.72
CA ASN A 496 -15.15 14.87 -6.64
C ASN A 496 -14.70 14.60 -8.07
N ARG A 497 -15.22 13.55 -8.68
CA ARG A 497 -14.80 13.07 -10.01
C ARG A 497 -14.99 14.10 -11.11
N LEU A 498 -16.04 14.89 -11.02
CA LEU A 498 -16.43 15.89 -12.02
C LEU A 498 -16.15 17.34 -11.55
N GLY A 499 -15.50 17.50 -10.42
CA GLY A 499 -15.17 18.82 -9.87
C GLY A 499 -16.37 19.66 -9.51
N SER A 500 -16.21 20.98 -9.57
CA SER A 500 -17.23 21.97 -9.17
C SER A 500 -17.83 22.75 -10.36
N SER A 501 -17.64 22.26 -11.60
CA SER A 501 -18.12 22.96 -12.78
C SER A 501 -19.59 22.64 -13.10
N MET A 502 -20.27 23.56 -13.79
CA MET A 502 -21.63 23.36 -14.36
C MET A 502 -21.69 22.13 -15.28
N ARG A 503 -20.57 21.75 -15.91
CA ARG A 503 -20.45 20.55 -16.73
C ARG A 503 -20.62 19.27 -15.90
N GLY A 504 -20.15 19.26 -14.65
CA GLY A 504 -20.41 18.16 -13.71
C GLY A 504 -21.90 17.97 -13.43
N GLU A 505 -22.64 19.06 -13.24
CA GLU A 505 -24.09 19.03 -13.05
C GLU A 505 -24.84 18.44 -14.27
N LEU A 506 -24.45 18.81 -15.47
CA LEU A 506 -25.04 18.26 -16.71
C LEU A 506 -24.77 16.76 -16.86
N VAL A 507 -23.56 16.32 -16.57
CA VAL A 507 -23.22 14.88 -16.63
C VAL A 507 -24.00 14.08 -15.60
N VAL A 508 -24.16 14.61 -14.38
CA VAL A 508 -24.97 13.96 -13.34
C VAL A 508 -26.44 13.91 -13.77
N GLY A 509 -26.94 14.95 -14.41
CA GLY A 509 -28.28 14.95 -15.01
C GLY A 509 -28.46 13.83 -16.03
N ASP A 510 -27.52 13.66 -16.95
CA ASP A 510 -27.53 12.58 -17.94
C ASP A 510 -27.46 11.21 -17.31
N MET A 511 -26.65 11.02 -16.25
CA MET A 511 -26.59 9.77 -15.50
C MET A 511 -27.96 9.41 -14.87
N ILE A 512 -28.61 10.39 -14.22
CA ILE A 512 -29.93 10.20 -13.61
C ILE A 512 -30.97 9.84 -14.66
N LEU A 513 -30.97 10.53 -15.80
CA LEU A 513 -31.88 10.24 -16.92
C LEU A 513 -31.63 8.83 -17.47
N THR A 514 -30.37 8.46 -17.66
CA THR A 514 -29.97 7.13 -18.13
C THR A 514 -30.46 6.03 -17.20
N LEU A 515 -30.29 6.19 -15.88
CA LEU A 515 -30.80 5.24 -14.87
C LEU A 515 -32.34 5.13 -14.92
N LYS A 516 -33.04 6.25 -15.07
CA LYS A 516 -34.52 6.25 -15.17
C LYS A 516 -35.04 5.54 -16.41
N THR A 517 -34.25 5.53 -17.48
CA THR A 517 -34.59 4.85 -18.74
C THR A 517 -34.04 3.43 -18.85
N GLY A 518 -33.46 2.90 -17.76
CA GLY A 518 -32.94 1.54 -17.70
C GLY A 518 -31.55 1.36 -18.31
N GLY A 519 -30.85 2.46 -18.58
CA GLY A 519 -29.47 2.45 -19.09
C GLY A 519 -28.41 2.40 -17.99
N ASN A 520 -27.14 2.36 -18.41
CA ASN A 520 -25.99 2.31 -17.54
C ASN A 520 -25.42 3.71 -17.23
N ALA A 521 -25.65 4.21 -16.02
CA ALA A 521 -25.16 5.52 -15.60
C ALA A 521 -23.63 5.59 -15.48
N ASP A 522 -22.98 4.48 -15.16
CA ASP A 522 -21.52 4.43 -15.08
C ASP A 522 -20.88 4.60 -16.44
N GLU A 523 -21.53 4.16 -17.51
CA GLU A 523 -21.10 4.42 -18.89
C GLU A 523 -21.12 5.91 -19.22
N VAL A 524 -22.17 6.62 -18.82
CA VAL A 524 -22.27 8.09 -19.03
C VAL A 524 -21.18 8.82 -18.26
N LEU A 525 -21.00 8.47 -16.98
CA LEU A 525 -19.95 9.02 -16.15
C LEU A 525 -18.56 8.76 -16.75
N THR A 526 -18.32 7.53 -17.11
CA THR A 526 -17.07 7.07 -17.67
C THR A 526 -16.73 7.81 -18.97
N ARG A 527 -17.67 7.88 -19.91
CA ARG A 527 -17.50 8.67 -21.14
C ARG A 527 -17.24 10.15 -20.88
N ALA A 528 -17.89 10.73 -19.87
CA ALA A 528 -17.65 12.12 -19.49
C ALA A 528 -16.23 12.31 -18.92
N MET A 529 -15.76 11.42 -18.05
CA MET A 529 -14.41 11.45 -17.50
C MET A 529 -13.34 11.29 -18.59
N PHE A 530 -13.58 10.47 -19.63
CA PHE A 530 -12.64 10.28 -20.74
C PHE A 530 -12.59 11.45 -21.72
N LYS A 531 -13.72 12.05 -22.02
CA LYS A 531 -13.77 13.26 -22.87
C LYS A 531 -13.07 14.44 -22.20
N GLN A 532 -12.84 14.36 -20.90
CA GLN A 532 -12.19 15.40 -20.10
C GLN A 532 -10.69 15.11 -19.88
N ARG A 533 -9.95 14.64 -20.87
CA ARG A 533 -8.48 14.53 -20.81
C ARG A 533 -7.89 15.87 -20.35
N GLY A 534 -7.71 16.02 -19.03
CA GLY A 534 -7.23 17.26 -18.42
C GLY A 534 -8.10 17.77 -17.26
N GLY A 535 -9.00 16.95 -16.79
CA GLY A 535 -9.71 16.87 -15.53
C GLY A 535 -10.13 18.14 -14.80
N ASP A 536 -11.44 18.33 -14.67
CA ASP A 536 -12.05 19.23 -13.67
C ASP A 536 -12.19 18.53 -12.28
N GLY A 537 -11.53 17.39 -12.08
CA GLY A 537 -11.54 16.70 -10.79
C GLY A 537 -11.04 17.59 -9.66
N SER A 538 -11.63 17.44 -8.48
CA SER A 538 -11.26 18.25 -7.32
C SER A 538 -11.35 17.46 -6.02
N VAL A 539 -10.74 18.02 -4.99
CA VAL A 539 -10.86 17.53 -3.61
C VAL A 539 -11.43 18.66 -2.76
N THR A 540 -12.61 18.45 -2.19
CA THR A 540 -13.23 19.37 -1.25
C THR A 540 -12.80 19.00 0.16
N LEU A 541 -12.41 19.99 0.95
CA LEU A 541 -12.10 19.85 2.37
C LEU A 541 -13.14 20.57 3.19
N LEU A 542 -13.81 19.82 4.07
CA LEU A 542 -14.80 20.34 5.02
C LEU A 542 -14.26 20.25 6.45
N ARG A 543 -14.55 21.26 7.26
CA ARG A 543 -14.31 21.20 8.71
C ARG A 543 -15.31 20.27 9.40
N PRO A 544 -15.06 19.89 10.68
CA PRO A 544 -15.98 19.04 11.43
C PRO A 544 -17.39 19.60 11.58
N ASP A 545 -17.57 20.90 11.46
CA ASP A 545 -18.89 21.57 11.47
C ASP A 545 -19.59 21.57 10.11
N GLY A 546 -18.91 21.10 9.07
CA GLY A 546 -19.41 21.04 7.69
C GLY A 546 -19.08 22.28 6.86
N THR A 547 -18.44 23.31 7.44
CA THR A 547 -18.02 24.49 6.67
C THR A 547 -16.81 24.18 5.79
N GLU A 548 -16.73 24.78 4.63
CA GLU A 548 -15.62 24.58 3.70
C GLU A 548 -14.32 25.18 4.28
N TYR A 549 -13.22 24.42 4.11
CA TYR A 549 -11.89 24.85 4.56
C TYR A 549 -11.31 25.91 3.60
N PRO A 550 -10.58 26.93 4.12
CA PRO A 550 -9.98 27.96 3.26
C PRO A 550 -9.04 27.35 2.21
N GLY A 551 -9.23 27.75 0.97
CA GLY A 551 -8.46 27.24 -0.18
C GLY A 551 -9.06 26.01 -0.87
N SER A 552 -10.05 25.36 -0.26
CA SER A 552 -10.85 24.32 -0.91
C SER A 552 -11.76 24.94 -2.01
N PRO A 553 -12.12 24.20 -3.07
CA PRO A 553 -11.63 22.87 -3.43
C PRO A 553 -10.26 22.91 -4.09
N PHE A 554 -9.42 21.90 -3.79
CA PHE A 554 -8.10 21.73 -4.41
C PHE A 554 -8.24 21.09 -5.79
N LYS A 555 -7.50 21.62 -6.79
CA LYS A 555 -7.61 21.24 -8.21
C LYS A 555 -6.24 21.14 -8.87
N GLY A 556 -6.19 20.49 -10.03
CA GLY A 556 -4.96 20.37 -10.84
C GLY A 556 -4.02 19.29 -10.32
N GLY A 557 -2.75 19.41 -10.65
CA GLY A 557 -1.66 18.64 -10.03
C GLY A 557 -1.80 17.12 -10.11
N GLY A 558 -2.34 16.54 -11.19
CA GLY A 558 -2.48 15.09 -11.29
C GLY A 558 -3.80 14.53 -10.73
N LEU A 559 -4.85 15.37 -10.62
CA LEU A 559 -6.21 14.98 -10.22
C LEU A 559 -7.19 14.90 -11.41
N PRO A 560 -6.92 14.05 -12.43
CA PRO A 560 -7.77 13.99 -13.62
C PRO A 560 -9.15 13.37 -13.35
N GLY A 561 -9.28 12.57 -12.31
CA GLY A 561 -10.53 11.92 -11.89
C GLY A 561 -10.36 11.31 -10.51
N PRO A 562 -10.25 12.13 -9.46
CA PRO A 562 -10.00 11.63 -8.11
C PRO A 562 -11.14 10.74 -7.64
N TRP A 563 -10.80 9.52 -7.21
CA TRP A 563 -11.80 8.50 -6.87
C TRP A 563 -11.84 8.17 -5.39
N ALA A 564 -10.72 7.83 -4.79
CA ALA A 564 -10.63 7.57 -3.35
C ALA A 564 -9.65 8.49 -2.67
N ALA A 565 -9.88 8.76 -1.39
CA ALA A 565 -8.97 9.47 -0.51
C ALA A 565 -8.72 8.65 0.74
N THR A 566 -7.45 8.57 1.17
CA THR A 566 -7.05 8.00 2.45
C THR A 566 -6.04 8.91 3.15
N ILE A 567 -5.98 8.83 4.47
CA ILE A 567 -5.15 9.70 5.31
C ILE A 567 -4.01 8.88 5.90
N ASP A 568 -2.78 9.36 5.79
CA ASP A 568 -1.63 8.71 6.40
C ASP A 568 -1.40 9.13 7.87
N GLY A 569 -0.45 8.49 8.54
CA GLY A 569 -0.13 8.78 9.94
C GLY A 569 0.44 10.19 10.20
N ASN A 570 0.76 10.96 9.17
CA ASN A 570 1.14 12.37 9.21
C ASN A 570 -0.02 13.31 8.90
N ASP A 571 -1.24 12.80 8.72
CA ASP A 571 -2.41 13.51 8.21
C ASP A 571 -2.27 14.00 6.76
N ASN A 572 -1.31 13.51 5.98
CA ASN A 572 -1.26 13.78 4.54
C ASN A 572 -2.31 12.94 3.81
N VAL A 573 -2.79 13.47 2.70
CA VAL A 573 -3.90 12.89 1.95
C VAL A 573 -3.39 12.20 0.70
N TRP A 574 -3.74 10.94 0.54
CA TRP A 574 -3.42 10.14 -0.63
C TRP A 574 -4.67 9.91 -1.46
N ILE A 575 -4.55 10.10 -2.78
CA ILE A 575 -5.69 10.10 -3.71
C ILE A 575 -5.38 9.19 -4.87
N SER A 576 -6.32 8.26 -5.15
CA SER A 576 -6.34 7.49 -6.38
C SER A 576 -7.13 8.21 -7.47
N ASN A 577 -6.82 7.91 -8.73
CA ASN A 577 -7.49 8.50 -9.88
C ASN A 577 -8.06 7.43 -10.82
N PHE A 578 -9.26 7.70 -11.32
CA PHE A 578 -9.95 6.86 -12.28
C PHE A 578 -10.28 7.68 -13.54
N ALA A 579 -9.28 7.91 -14.39
CA ALA A 579 -9.43 8.78 -15.54
C ALA A 579 -8.89 8.20 -16.84
N ALA A 580 -7.77 7.50 -16.81
CA ALA A 580 -7.11 6.92 -17.97
C ALA A 580 -6.17 5.78 -17.57
N ALA A 581 -5.69 5.01 -18.52
CA ALA A 581 -4.55 4.12 -18.31
C ALA A 581 -3.38 4.91 -17.69
N ASN A 582 -2.66 4.29 -16.77
CA ASN A 582 -1.57 4.92 -16.00
C ASN A 582 -2.00 6.16 -15.19
N SER A 583 -3.24 6.19 -14.70
CA SER A 583 -3.66 7.25 -13.77
C SER A 583 -2.70 7.34 -12.58
N PRO A 584 -2.24 8.55 -12.21
CA PRO A 584 -1.32 8.70 -11.11
C PRO A 584 -2.01 8.54 -9.75
N ILE A 585 -1.22 8.29 -8.70
CA ILE A 585 -1.65 8.57 -7.33
C ILE A 585 -1.07 9.91 -6.88
N VAL A 586 -1.80 10.64 -6.06
CA VAL A 586 -1.44 11.99 -5.62
C VAL A 586 -1.34 12.04 -4.11
N GLN A 587 -0.32 12.74 -3.62
CA GLN A 587 -0.17 13.06 -2.20
C GLN A 587 -0.31 14.57 -2.01
N LEU A 588 -1.25 14.97 -1.16
CA LEU A 588 -1.46 16.37 -0.76
C LEU A 588 -1.04 16.59 0.69
N CYS A 589 -0.53 17.79 0.96
CA CYS A 589 -0.31 18.27 2.31
C CYS A 589 -1.64 18.38 3.05
N GLY A 590 -1.74 17.72 4.18
CA GLY A 590 -2.92 17.73 5.03
C GLY A 590 -3.09 19.02 5.84
N THR A 591 -3.98 18.98 6.83
CA THR A 591 -4.25 20.13 7.70
C THR A 591 -3.14 20.36 8.74
N ARG A 592 -2.32 19.34 9.01
CA ARG A 592 -1.12 19.44 9.86
C ARG A 592 0.12 19.75 9.02
N THR A 593 0.24 21.02 8.61
CA THR A 593 1.30 21.48 7.69
C THR A 593 2.72 21.32 8.24
N GLU A 594 2.88 21.17 9.56
CA GLU A 594 4.17 20.83 10.18
C GLU A 594 4.73 19.47 9.76
N ASN A 595 3.86 18.55 9.29
CA ASN A 595 4.22 17.24 8.75
C ASN A 595 4.50 17.26 7.24
N CYS A 596 4.27 18.39 6.58
CA CYS A 596 4.52 18.57 5.15
C CYS A 596 5.95 19.09 4.89
N PRO A 597 6.42 19.03 3.65
CA PRO A 597 7.64 19.72 3.24
C PRO A 597 7.61 21.23 3.57
N PRO A 598 8.77 21.85 3.85
CA PRO A 598 8.83 23.24 4.25
C PRO A 598 8.16 24.20 3.25
N GLY A 599 7.32 25.11 3.79
CA GLY A 599 6.65 26.16 3.01
C GLY A 599 5.35 25.72 2.34
N MET A 600 4.97 24.45 2.42
CA MET A 600 3.70 23.96 1.90
C MET A 600 2.53 24.34 2.80
N LYS A 601 1.37 24.52 2.17
CA LYS A 601 0.09 24.78 2.81
C LYS A 601 -0.84 23.58 2.64
N THR A 602 -1.90 23.53 3.42
CA THR A 602 -2.98 22.56 3.27
C THR A 602 -3.47 22.51 1.82
N GLY A 603 -3.50 21.33 1.25
CA GLY A 603 -3.90 21.07 -0.13
C GLY A 603 -2.79 21.22 -1.18
N ASP A 604 -1.61 21.71 -0.81
CA ASP A 604 -0.46 21.74 -1.73
C ASP A 604 -0.03 20.30 -2.07
N GLN A 605 0.34 20.10 -3.31
CA GLN A 605 0.76 18.80 -3.78
C GLN A 605 2.19 18.47 -3.35
N ILE A 606 2.37 17.38 -2.60
CA ILE A 606 3.67 16.84 -2.20
C ILE A 606 4.26 15.99 -3.34
N SER A 607 3.42 15.15 -3.97
CA SER A 607 3.83 14.36 -5.14
C SER A 607 4.26 15.26 -6.31
N PRO A 608 4.99 14.74 -7.31
CA PRO A 608 5.30 15.49 -8.53
C PRO A 608 4.05 16.10 -9.17
N PRO A 609 4.17 17.16 -10.00
CA PRO A 609 3.01 17.82 -10.64
C PRO A 609 2.07 16.86 -11.41
N GLY A 610 2.59 15.76 -11.95
CA GLY A 610 1.80 14.69 -12.59
C GLY A 610 1.41 13.54 -11.65
N GLY A 611 1.64 13.65 -10.33
CA GLY A 611 1.49 12.58 -9.36
C GLY A 611 2.62 11.54 -9.42
N TYR A 612 2.53 10.52 -8.57
CA TYR A 612 3.41 9.35 -8.65
C TYR A 612 2.88 8.38 -9.69
N VAL A 613 3.77 7.91 -10.54
CA VAL A 613 3.48 6.97 -11.63
C VAL A 613 4.43 5.76 -11.56
N GLY A 614 4.11 4.69 -12.27
CA GLY A 614 4.92 3.47 -12.33
C GLY A 614 4.19 2.26 -11.74
N GLY A 615 4.89 1.11 -11.63
CA GLY A 615 4.32 -0.13 -11.11
C GLY A 615 3.11 -0.63 -11.89
N GLY A 616 2.96 -0.26 -13.16
CA GLY A 616 1.84 -0.67 -13.99
C GLY A 616 0.48 -0.17 -13.47
N LEU A 617 0.44 1.04 -12.91
CA LEU A 617 -0.82 1.69 -12.52
C LEU A 617 -1.80 1.73 -13.70
N GLN A 618 -3.06 1.53 -13.37
CA GLN A 618 -4.19 1.56 -14.30
C GLN A 618 -5.23 2.58 -13.81
N MET A 619 -6.48 2.44 -14.20
CA MET A 619 -7.58 3.19 -13.59
C MET A 619 -7.87 2.61 -12.20
N GLN A 620 -7.88 3.46 -11.18
CA GLN A 620 -7.88 3.01 -9.79
C GLN A 620 -9.20 3.37 -9.08
N THR A 621 -9.73 2.45 -8.31
CA THR A 621 -10.96 2.66 -7.51
C THR A 621 -10.68 2.82 -6.03
N ASP A 622 -9.51 2.42 -5.58
CA ASP A 622 -9.12 2.61 -4.17
C ASP A 622 -7.61 2.69 -4.00
N LEU A 623 -7.23 3.17 -2.83
CA LEU A 623 -5.90 3.02 -2.29
C LEU A 623 -5.97 2.88 -0.76
N ALA A 624 -5.07 2.09 -0.20
CA ALA A 624 -5.01 1.84 1.23
C ALA A 624 -3.56 1.92 1.72
N ILE A 625 -3.35 2.38 2.95
CA ILE A 625 -2.03 2.47 3.57
C ILE A 625 -1.88 1.34 4.57
N GLY A 626 -0.87 0.50 4.33
CA GLY A 626 -0.56 -0.66 5.16
C GLY A 626 0.22 -0.33 6.43
N PRO A 627 0.35 -1.33 7.33
CA PRO A 627 1.09 -1.17 8.59
C PRO A 627 2.57 -0.84 8.41
N ALA A 628 3.17 -1.14 7.28
CA ALA A 628 4.55 -0.78 6.97
C ALA A 628 4.71 0.62 6.32
N GLY A 629 3.59 1.30 6.05
CA GLY A 629 3.60 2.57 5.31
C GLY A 629 3.63 2.38 3.81
N ASP A 630 3.32 1.18 3.35
CA ASP A 630 3.16 0.87 1.93
C ASP A 630 1.82 1.39 1.44
N VAL A 631 1.81 2.02 0.26
CA VAL A 631 0.58 2.49 -0.38
C VAL A 631 0.15 1.45 -1.40
N TRP A 632 -0.95 0.78 -1.12
CA TRP A 632 -1.55 -0.24 -1.98
C TRP A 632 -2.61 0.40 -2.85
N VAL A 633 -2.56 0.13 -4.16
CA VAL A 633 -3.43 0.75 -5.16
C VAL A 633 -4.19 -0.35 -5.90
N MET A 634 -5.51 -0.27 -5.88
CA MET A 634 -6.40 -1.23 -6.53
C MET A 634 -6.62 -0.83 -7.98
N ASN A 635 -6.03 -1.58 -8.92
CA ASN A 635 -6.24 -1.40 -10.35
C ASN A 635 -7.57 -2.01 -10.76
N ASN A 636 -8.45 -1.18 -11.31
CA ASN A 636 -9.80 -1.62 -11.66
C ASN A 636 -9.95 -1.95 -13.15
N TRP A 637 -9.61 -0.99 -14.03
CA TRP A 637 -9.71 -1.16 -15.46
C TRP A 637 -8.41 -0.81 -16.17
N GLN A 638 -8.13 -1.51 -17.26
CA GLN A 638 -6.92 -1.32 -18.02
C GLN A 638 -7.00 -0.10 -18.94
N ASP A 639 -8.04 -0.05 -19.77
CA ASP A 639 -8.32 1.05 -20.68
C ASP A 639 -9.77 0.95 -21.17
N ILE A 640 -10.53 2.03 -21.07
CA ILE A 640 -11.93 2.04 -21.51
C ILE A 640 -12.07 2.10 -23.02
N ASP A 641 -11.25 2.89 -23.72
CA ASP A 641 -11.37 3.07 -25.16
C ASP A 641 -11.23 1.73 -25.91
N SER A 642 -10.45 0.80 -25.36
CA SER A 642 -10.29 -0.55 -25.89
C SER A 642 -11.38 -1.54 -25.47
N CYS A 643 -12.29 -1.13 -24.58
CA CYS A 643 -13.27 -2.01 -23.95
C CYS A 643 -14.73 -1.71 -24.33
N PHE A 644 -15.02 -0.51 -24.84
CA PHE A 644 -16.36 -0.15 -25.30
C PHE A 644 -16.58 -0.54 -26.75
N GLY A 645 -17.71 -1.23 -27.01
CA GLY A 645 -18.11 -1.62 -28.37
C GLY A 645 -17.30 -2.74 -28.98
N VAL A 646 -16.53 -3.49 -28.17
CA VAL A 646 -15.82 -4.70 -28.58
C VAL A 646 -16.60 -5.94 -28.19
N PRO A 647 -16.39 -7.10 -28.87
CA PRO A 647 -17.03 -8.37 -28.52
C PRO A 647 -16.71 -8.81 -27.09
N ASP A 648 -17.62 -9.55 -26.44
CA ASP A 648 -17.48 -10.02 -25.06
C ASP A 648 -16.21 -10.83 -24.79
N GLU A 649 -15.74 -11.60 -25.78
CA GLU A 649 -14.48 -12.35 -25.70
C GLU A 649 -13.26 -11.44 -25.56
N VAL A 650 -13.30 -10.25 -26.15
CA VAL A 650 -12.24 -9.24 -26.04
C VAL A 650 -12.30 -8.53 -24.69
N ILE A 651 -13.52 -8.21 -24.23
CA ILE A 651 -13.75 -7.63 -22.89
C ILE A 651 -13.15 -8.52 -21.82
N SER A 652 -13.38 -9.84 -21.89
CA SER A 652 -12.91 -10.81 -20.91
C SER A 652 -11.38 -10.87 -20.76
N THR A 653 -10.64 -10.46 -21.80
CA THR A 653 -9.18 -10.57 -21.85
C THR A 653 -8.44 -9.26 -21.70
N ARG A 654 -9.09 -8.12 -21.89
CA ARG A 654 -8.42 -6.80 -21.97
C ARG A 654 -8.94 -5.73 -21.03
N CYS A 655 -10.12 -5.90 -20.48
CA CYS A 655 -10.82 -4.79 -19.81
C CYS A 655 -10.75 -4.80 -18.29
N GLY A 656 -10.37 -5.92 -17.67
CA GLY A 656 -10.16 -6.02 -16.23
C GLY A 656 -8.87 -5.33 -15.77
N GLY A 657 -8.82 -4.92 -14.52
CA GLY A 657 -7.59 -4.49 -13.87
C GLY A 657 -6.67 -5.69 -13.63
N GLN A 658 -5.37 -5.45 -13.66
CA GLN A 658 -4.37 -6.43 -13.30
C GLN A 658 -3.80 -6.12 -11.93
N GLY A 659 -4.17 -6.90 -10.94
CA GLY A 659 -3.57 -6.95 -9.64
C GLY A 659 -3.58 -5.62 -8.86
N VAL A 660 -2.85 -5.61 -7.78
CA VAL A 660 -2.59 -4.43 -6.95
C VAL A 660 -1.18 -3.91 -7.21
N THR A 661 -1.00 -2.59 -7.16
CA THR A 661 0.33 -1.97 -7.19
C THR A 661 0.69 -1.48 -5.80
N ILE A 662 1.86 -1.87 -5.30
CA ILE A 662 2.34 -1.49 -3.97
C ILE A 662 3.51 -0.54 -4.11
N PHE A 663 3.39 0.67 -3.56
CA PHE A 663 4.48 1.64 -3.40
C PHE A 663 5.05 1.49 -2.00
N PHE A 664 6.26 0.98 -1.88
CA PHE A 664 6.85 0.60 -0.60
C PHE A 664 7.36 1.81 0.20
N GLY A 665 7.04 1.83 1.49
CA GLY A 665 7.59 2.75 2.49
C GLY A 665 7.28 4.24 2.27
N MET A 666 6.28 4.60 1.46
CA MET A 666 6.05 5.98 1.04
C MET A 666 5.19 6.81 1.99
N ALA A 667 4.29 6.17 2.73
CA ALA A 667 3.35 6.85 3.61
C ALA A 667 3.71 6.61 5.08
N LYS A 668 3.33 7.51 5.96
CA LYS A 668 3.43 7.24 7.40
C LYS A 668 2.45 6.13 7.79
N PRO A 669 2.89 5.06 8.47
CA PRO A 669 2.03 3.93 8.80
C PRO A 669 0.78 4.32 9.59
N VAL A 670 -0.32 3.66 9.28
CA VAL A 670 -1.58 3.73 10.02
C VAL A 670 -1.96 2.35 10.51
N ARG A 671 -2.69 2.30 11.62
CA ARG A 671 -3.19 1.04 12.15
C ARG A 671 -4.18 0.43 11.14
N ALA A 672 -4.09 -0.89 10.94
CA ALA A 672 -5.05 -1.63 10.14
C ALA A 672 -6.50 -1.34 10.60
N GLN A 673 -7.47 -1.54 9.70
CA GLN A 673 -8.86 -1.12 9.86
C GLN A 673 -9.01 0.41 9.91
N GLN A 674 -8.76 1.05 8.77
CA GLN A 674 -8.98 2.49 8.60
C GLN A 674 -10.48 2.80 8.58
N ILE A 675 -11.02 2.97 9.76
CA ILE A 675 -12.41 3.36 9.95
C ILE A 675 -12.40 4.74 10.57
N GLY A 676 -12.86 5.74 9.81
CA GLY A 676 -12.81 7.12 10.25
C GLY A 676 -11.38 7.69 10.28
N PRO A 677 -11.03 8.53 11.27
CA PRO A 677 -9.73 9.18 11.33
C PRO A 677 -8.57 8.19 11.41
N ALA A 678 -7.49 8.50 10.70
CA ALA A 678 -6.28 7.69 10.71
C ALA A 678 -5.76 7.47 12.14
N ARG A 679 -5.50 6.22 12.51
CA ARG A 679 -4.94 5.86 13.82
C ARG A 679 -3.47 5.56 13.65
N LYS A 680 -2.62 6.27 14.40
CA LYS A 680 -1.18 5.97 14.45
C LYS A 680 -0.93 4.72 15.28
N TYR A 681 0.13 3.99 14.95
CA TYR A 681 0.67 3.01 15.87
C TYR A 681 1.36 3.77 17.02
N GLU A 682 1.00 3.44 18.26
CA GLU A 682 1.63 3.97 19.48
C GLU A 682 3.02 3.36 19.70
#